data_157c39c8d325d5187e0f1d04b3485664
#
_entry.id   157c39c8d325d5187e0f1d04b3485664
#
_cell.length_a   1.000
_cell.length_b   1.000
_cell.length_c   1.000
_cell.angle_alpha   90.00
_cell.angle_beta   90.00
_cell.angle_gamma   90.00
#
_symmetry.space_group_name_H-M   'P 1'
#
loop_
_entity.id
_entity.type
_entity.pdbx_description
1 polymer ?
#
loop_
_entity_poly.entity_id
_entity_poly.type
_entity_poly.pdbx_seq_one_letter_code
_entity_poly.pdbx_strand_id
1 'polypeptide(L)'
;MVKKGAGEFKNRVDRVVKRDGRVVKFEQEKITKAVLKAFAETGEGKEAEAKKVSSKVVQLLNKNFKKGNVPEIEEIQDLVERVLMILDFEETAKAYILYREQHRKIRESEEALKEAVDLVDKYIQEIDWQVKENANMAYSLQGLNNYISSIVSSKYWLNRVYSKAIRDAHDEGDFHIHDLDKIAVYCCGWDLQDLLRRGFTGVPGKIACKPPKHLRTAIGQMVNFFYTLQGEVAGAEAFSNFDTLLAPFVRYDGLSFKEVKQCMQEFVFNVNVPTRVGFQTPFTNITLDIVPPKNMIEEAVIVGGVPQKEKYGEFQEEMNMINRAFAEVMAEGDASGRVFTFPIPTYNITRDFDWNDENLKPVWEMTAKYGIPYFANFINSDMDPDDARSMCCRLRIDNRELHKRGGGLFGANPLTGSIGVVTINLARIGYLSKNQAKGQKGRATGRAERKDFFARLDKIMDLAKESLETKRKIIDSFMKKGLYPYARFYLDNIYKRRGNYWANHFSTIGVIGMNEALKNFMGETTATEKGVKFAEEVLVYMRNKLIKYQEETGNLYNLEATPGEGTSYRLAIKDRKKYPDMIFANGQVGENEKIEPYYTNSTQLPVNHTEDFFEALDLQESLQTKYTGGTVLHGFMGERIQDAETTKKLVKTISEKYALPYFTLSPTFSICPSHGYLIGEHQLCPKCVVEQKCEVYSRIVGYIRPVEQWNKGKATEYGDRKEFVVG
;
A
#
# COMPACT_ATOMS: atom_id res chain seq x y z
N MET A 1 -81.21 -3.73 -15.77
CA MET A 1 -80.44 -4.99 -15.82
C MET A 1 -79.18 -4.65 -16.57
N VAL A 2 -78.00 -4.82 -16.10
CA VAL A 2 -77.33 -5.79 -15.19
C VAL A 2 -76.21 -5.04 -14.45
N LYS A 3 -76.19 -5.11 -13.09
CA LYS A 3 -75.04 -4.79 -12.26
C LYS A 3 -73.93 -5.81 -12.56
N LYS A 4 -72.76 -5.39 -13.11
CA LYS A 4 -71.53 -6.22 -13.04
C LYS A 4 -70.78 -5.77 -11.81
N GLY A 5 -70.73 -6.69 -10.80
CA GLY A 5 -69.99 -6.55 -9.59
C GLY A 5 -68.50 -6.36 -9.86
N ALA A 6 -67.86 -5.49 -9.07
CA ALA A 6 -66.41 -5.35 -8.99
C ALA A 6 -65.83 -6.69 -8.47
N GLY A 7 -65.29 -7.47 -9.37
CA GLY A 7 -64.55 -8.67 -8.99
C GLY A 7 -63.34 -8.25 -8.13
N GLU A 8 -63.28 -8.76 -6.93
CA GLU A 8 -62.08 -8.67 -6.06
C GLU A 8 -60.90 -9.26 -6.83
N PHE A 9 -59.98 -8.38 -7.24
CA PHE A 9 -58.70 -8.81 -7.83
C PHE A 9 -57.88 -9.54 -6.77
N LYS A 10 -57.84 -10.86 -6.88
CA LYS A 10 -57.02 -11.68 -5.98
C LYS A 10 -55.54 -11.28 -6.12
N ASN A 11 -54.99 -10.68 -5.03
CA ASN A 11 -53.59 -10.26 -5.01
C ASN A 11 -52.67 -11.50 -5.16
N ARG A 12 -51.72 -11.43 -6.12
CA ARG A 12 -50.74 -12.49 -6.39
C ARG A 12 -49.47 -12.30 -5.57
N VAL A 13 -49.16 -11.09 -5.11
CA VAL A 13 -48.03 -10.73 -4.28
C VAL A 13 -48.48 -10.86 -2.83
N ASP A 14 -48.01 -11.87 -2.14
CA ASP A 14 -48.34 -12.16 -0.72
C ASP A 14 -47.26 -11.70 0.27
N ARG A 15 -46.07 -11.40 -0.23
CA ARG A 15 -44.88 -11.02 0.57
C ARG A 15 -44.19 -9.80 -0.06
N VAL A 16 -43.38 -9.13 0.78
CA VAL A 16 -42.51 -8.01 0.38
C VAL A 16 -41.20 -8.09 1.14
N VAL A 17 -40.10 -7.81 0.47
CA VAL A 17 -38.78 -7.67 1.09
C VAL A 17 -38.69 -6.25 1.66
N LYS A 18 -38.51 -6.15 2.97
CA LYS A 18 -38.19 -4.88 3.63
C LYS A 18 -36.75 -4.46 3.35
N ARG A 19 -36.39 -3.20 3.60
CA ARG A 19 -35.04 -2.63 3.45
C ARG A 19 -33.96 -3.37 4.26
N ASP A 20 -34.34 -3.96 5.39
CA ASP A 20 -33.48 -4.76 6.27
C ASP A 20 -33.36 -6.24 5.83
N GLY A 21 -33.82 -6.57 4.62
CA GLY A 21 -33.79 -7.92 4.05
C GLY A 21 -34.87 -8.88 4.57
N ARG A 22 -35.66 -8.50 5.58
CA ARG A 22 -36.73 -9.35 6.12
C ARG A 22 -37.89 -9.45 5.15
N VAL A 23 -38.36 -10.67 4.92
CA VAL A 23 -39.55 -10.93 4.11
C VAL A 23 -40.78 -10.92 5.02
N VAL A 24 -41.71 -10.00 4.75
CA VAL A 24 -42.95 -9.85 5.54
C VAL A 24 -44.17 -9.98 4.65
N LYS A 25 -45.37 -10.20 5.27
CA LYS A 25 -46.65 -10.24 4.55
C LYS A 25 -46.93 -8.88 3.88
N PHE A 26 -47.36 -8.94 2.62
CA PHE A 26 -47.81 -7.77 1.90
C PHE A 26 -49.20 -7.32 2.39
N GLU A 27 -49.37 -6.03 2.70
CA GLU A 27 -50.58 -5.42 3.18
C GLU A 27 -50.93 -4.16 2.37
N GLN A 28 -51.92 -4.25 1.48
CA GLN A 28 -52.36 -3.12 0.65
C GLN A 28 -52.77 -1.91 1.47
N GLU A 29 -53.34 -2.13 2.65
CA GLU A 29 -53.77 -1.07 3.55
C GLU A 29 -52.65 -0.11 3.97
N LYS A 30 -51.40 -0.60 4.03
CA LYS A 30 -50.25 0.25 4.31
C LYS A 30 -49.99 1.27 3.20
N ILE A 31 -50.22 0.90 1.94
CA ILE A 31 -50.15 1.80 0.79
C ILE A 31 -51.28 2.84 0.89
N THR A 32 -52.52 2.38 1.15
CA THR A 32 -53.68 3.27 1.31
C THR A 32 -53.42 4.33 2.37
N LYS A 33 -52.92 3.92 3.55
CA LYS A 33 -52.59 4.84 4.65
C LYS A 33 -51.49 5.83 4.31
N ALA A 34 -50.45 5.39 3.58
CA ALA A 34 -49.36 6.26 3.17
C ALA A 34 -49.82 7.33 2.15
N VAL A 35 -50.65 6.93 1.19
CA VAL A 35 -51.23 7.85 0.21
C VAL A 35 -52.21 8.81 0.88
N LEU A 36 -53.04 8.33 1.82
CA LEU A 36 -53.99 9.18 2.54
C LEU A 36 -53.26 10.26 3.38
N LYS A 37 -52.11 9.94 3.97
CA LYS A 37 -51.30 10.96 4.64
C LYS A 37 -50.79 12.03 3.68
N ALA A 38 -50.35 11.64 2.48
CA ALA A 38 -49.93 12.60 1.47
C ALA A 38 -51.09 13.46 0.96
N PHE A 39 -52.27 12.89 0.77
CA PHE A 39 -53.50 13.65 0.45
C PHE A 39 -53.90 14.64 1.54
N ALA A 40 -53.70 14.31 2.81
CA ALA A 40 -53.97 15.21 3.92
C ALA A 40 -53.08 16.47 3.91
N GLU A 41 -51.87 16.38 3.38
CA GLU A 41 -50.95 17.53 3.21
C GLU A 41 -51.30 18.40 2.00
N THR A 42 -51.76 17.81 0.90
CA THR A 42 -51.99 18.51 -0.37
C THR A 42 -53.42 18.89 -0.63
N GLY A 43 -54.38 18.23 0.01
CA GLY A 43 -55.79 18.43 -0.19
C GLY A 43 -56.36 17.85 -1.49
N GLU A 44 -55.60 17.16 -2.30
CA GLU A 44 -56.00 16.68 -3.64
C GLU A 44 -56.94 15.46 -3.65
N GLY A 45 -57.00 14.70 -2.54
CA GLY A 45 -57.77 13.47 -2.51
C GLY A 45 -58.28 13.08 -1.13
N LYS A 46 -59.20 12.12 -1.11
CA LYS A 46 -59.82 11.56 0.11
C LYS A 46 -59.56 10.05 0.17
N GLU A 47 -60.13 9.38 1.15
CA GLU A 47 -59.95 7.94 1.39
C GLU A 47 -60.37 7.08 0.19
N ALA A 48 -61.41 7.48 -0.56
CA ALA A 48 -61.83 6.76 -1.76
C ALA A 48 -60.77 6.77 -2.87
N GLU A 49 -60.13 7.93 -3.07
CA GLU A 49 -59.03 8.09 -4.04
C GLU A 49 -57.76 7.33 -3.58
N ALA A 50 -57.45 7.34 -2.29
CA ALA A 50 -56.31 6.57 -1.75
C ALA A 50 -56.51 5.07 -1.96
N LYS A 51 -57.72 4.55 -1.78
CA LYS A 51 -58.09 3.17 -2.11
C LYS A 51 -57.97 2.88 -3.60
N LYS A 52 -58.33 3.83 -4.46
CA LYS A 52 -58.18 3.72 -5.92
C LYS A 52 -56.70 3.64 -6.32
N VAL A 53 -55.84 4.51 -5.75
CA VAL A 53 -54.38 4.48 -5.96
C VAL A 53 -53.81 3.14 -5.54
N SER A 54 -54.05 2.69 -4.29
CA SER A 54 -53.50 1.44 -3.77
C SER A 54 -53.94 0.21 -4.58
N SER A 55 -55.21 0.19 -5.05
CA SER A 55 -55.72 -0.88 -5.91
C SER A 55 -55.02 -0.89 -7.27
N LYS A 56 -54.73 0.28 -7.85
CA LYS A 56 -53.98 0.40 -9.09
C LYS A 56 -52.53 -0.03 -8.94
N VAL A 57 -51.89 0.28 -7.83
CA VAL A 57 -50.54 -0.21 -7.47
C VAL A 57 -50.54 -1.74 -7.43
N VAL A 58 -51.49 -2.37 -6.75
CA VAL A 58 -51.63 -3.84 -6.69
C VAL A 58 -51.85 -4.44 -8.09
N GLN A 59 -52.61 -3.80 -8.96
CA GLN A 59 -52.76 -4.26 -10.35
C GLN A 59 -51.43 -4.25 -11.10
N LEU A 60 -50.62 -3.21 -10.95
CA LEU A 60 -49.30 -3.11 -11.58
C LEU A 60 -48.32 -4.10 -10.98
N LEU A 61 -48.33 -4.30 -9.66
CA LEU A 61 -47.54 -5.35 -8.99
C LEU A 61 -47.85 -6.73 -9.56
N ASN A 62 -49.16 -7.08 -9.67
CA ASN A 62 -49.59 -8.36 -10.25
C ASN A 62 -49.23 -8.54 -11.73
N LYS A 63 -49.01 -7.45 -12.47
CA LYS A 63 -48.56 -7.46 -13.86
C LYS A 63 -47.05 -7.64 -13.96
N ASN A 64 -46.29 -6.98 -13.08
CA ASN A 64 -44.84 -6.94 -13.14
C ASN A 64 -44.18 -8.16 -12.48
N PHE A 65 -44.84 -8.74 -11.47
CA PHE A 65 -44.28 -9.87 -10.70
C PHE A 65 -45.06 -11.16 -10.97
N LYS A 66 -44.33 -12.21 -11.33
CA LYS A 66 -44.90 -13.55 -11.47
C LYS A 66 -45.13 -14.17 -10.07
N LYS A 67 -46.02 -15.14 -9.99
CA LYS A 67 -46.28 -15.88 -8.71
C LYS A 67 -44.96 -16.51 -8.19
N GLY A 68 -44.57 -16.09 -6.98
CA GLY A 68 -43.32 -16.55 -6.31
C GLY A 68 -42.22 -15.50 -6.28
N ASN A 69 -42.24 -14.46 -7.10
CA ASN A 69 -41.31 -13.35 -6.99
C ASN A 69 -41.79 -12.36 -5.93
N VAL A 70 -40.91 -12.02 -5.01
CA VAL A 70 -41.20 -11.12 -3.87
C VAL A 70 -40.61 -9.74 -4.20
N PRO A 71 -41.46 -8.69 -4.39
CA PRO A 71 -40.98 -7.35 -4.65
C PRO A 71 -40.30 -6.72 -3.44
N GLU A 72 -39.37 -5.81 -3.70
CA GLU A 72 -38.77 -4.95 -2.68
C GLU A 72 -39.70 -3.77 -2.32
N ILE A 73 -39.58 -3.26 -1.10
CA ILE A 73 -40.40 -2.14 -0.66
C ILE A 73 -40.21 -0.89 -1.53
N GLU A 74 -38.99 -0.68 -2.07
CA GLU A 74 -38.71 0.46 -2.94
C GLU A 74 -39.42 0.35 -4.27
N GLU A 75 -39.52 -0.83 -4.87
CA GLU A 75 -40.24 -1.08 -6.10
C GLU A 75 -41.75 -0.78 -5.95
N ILE A 76 -42.29 -1.09 -4.76
CA ILE A 76 -43.69 -0.76 -4.44
C ILE A 76 -43.86 0.74 -4.33
N GLN A 77 -42.93 1.47 -3.70
CA GLN A 77 -43.00 2.94 -3.55
C GLN A 77 -42.85 3.64 -4.89
N ASP A 78 -41.99 3.16 -5.78
CA ASP A 78 -41.85 3.66 -7.16
C ASP A 78 -43.17 3.50 -7.94
N LEU A 79 -43.88 2.40 -7.73
CA LEU A 79 -45.19 2.19 -8.32
C LEU A 79 -46.25 3.13 -7.74
N VAL A 80 -46.18 3.46 -6.45
CA VAL A 80 -47.09 4.45 -5.81
C VAL A 80 -46.89 5.83 -6.45
N GLU A 81 -45.66 6.30 -6.58
CA GLU A 81 -45.32 7.57 -7.24
C GLU A 81 -45.86 7.61 -8.68
N ARG A 82 -45.58 6.55 -9.43
CA ARG A 82 -46.06 6.44 -10.81
C ARG A 82 -47.58 6.43 -10.94
N VAL A 83 -48.27 5.75 -10.02
CA VAL A 83 -49.73 5.70 -10.04
C VAL A 83 -50.36 7.03 -9.65
N LEU A 84 -49.75 7.76 -8.70
CA LEU A 84 -50.19 9.12 -8.35
C LEU A 84 -50.11 10.04 -9.56
N MET A 85 -49.01 10.01 -10.32
CA MET A 85 -48.83 10.77 -11.56
C MET A 85 -49.86 10.35 -12.66
N ILE A 86 -50.07 9.02 -12.85
CA ILE A 86 -51.03 8.51 -13.86
C ILE A 86 -52.47 8.91 -13.53
N LEU A 87 -52.81 9.14 -12.28
CA LEU A 87 -54.14 9.50 -11.84
C LEU A 87 -54.29 11.01 -11.60
N ASP A 88 -53.34 11.81 -12.11
CA ASP A 88 -53.32 13.30 -12.09
C ASP A 88 -53.31 13.90 -10.66
N PHE A 89 -52.72 13.21 -9.68
CA PHE A 89 -52.44 13.73 -8.35
C PHE A 89 -51.01 14.27 -8.27
N GLU A 90 -50.72 15.34 -9.03
CA GLU A 90 -49.35 15.84 -9.24
C GLU A 90 -48.71 16.40 -7.98
N GLU A 91 -49.45 17.23 -7.21
CA GLU A 91 -48.92 17.80 -5.97
C GLU A 91 -48.72 16.73 -4.89
N THR A 92 -49.62 15.74 -4.85
CA THR A 92 -49.48 14.60 -3.94
C THR A 92 -48.32 13.72 -4.34
N ALA A 93 -48.07 13.47 -5.63
CA ALA A 93 -46.91 12.74 -6.10
C ALA A 93 -45.60 13.45 -5.70
N LYS A 94 -45.55 14.77 -5.89
CA LYS A 94 -44.42 15.60 -5.49
C LYS A 94 -44.16 15.58 -3.97
N ALA A 95 -45.23 15.75 -3.18
CA ALA A 95 -45.15 15.67 -1.72
C ALA A 95 -44.70 14.29 -1.24
N TYR A 96 -45.18 13.21 -1.86
CA TYR A 96 -44.81 11.84 -1.56
C TYR A 96 -43.32 11.55 -1.86
N ILE A 97 -42.83 12.04 -3.01
CA ILE A 97 -41.41 11.93 -3.39
C ILE A 97 -40.53 12.70 -2.41
N LEU A 98 -40.89 13.96 -2.07
CA LEU A 98 -40.11 14.76 -1.12
C LEU A 98 -40.10 14.15 0.29
N TYR A 99 -41.24 13.66 0.78
CA TYR A 99 -41.33 12.95 2.05
C TYR A 99 -40.47 11.69 2.08
N ARG A 100 -40.52 10.89 1.02
CA ARG A 100 -39.72 9.69 0.86
C ARG A 100 -38.20 9.99 0.88
N GLU A 101 -37.81 11.03 0.15
CA GLU A 101 -36.41 11.48 0.09
C GLU A 101 -35.93 12.04 1.46
N GLN A 102 -36.75 12.80 2.15
CA GLN A 102 -36.45 13.31 3.50
C GLN A 102 -36.27 12.16 4.50
N HIS A 103 -37.16 11.18 4.50
CA HIS A 103 -37.04 10.00 5.35
C HIS A 103 -35.89 9.10 4.97
N ARG A 104 -35.51 9.05 3.69
CA ARG A 104 -34.30 8.37 3.24
C ARG A 104 -33.08 9.03 3.87
N LYS A 105 -32.94 10.34 3.81
CA LYS A 105 -31.85 11.11 4.40
C LYS A 105 -31.74 10.93 5.92
N ILE A 106 -32.89 10.95 6.62
CA ILE A 106 -32.92 10.73 8.07
C ILE A 106 -32.36 9.32 8.41
N ARG A 107 -32.87 8.29 7.72
CA ARG A 107 -32.40 6.91 7.94
C ARG A 107 -30.90 6.75 7.62
N GLU A 108 -30.45 7.31 6.51
CA GLU A 108 -29.05 7.29 6.14
C GLU A 108 -28.18 7.96 7.21
N SER A 109 -28.68 9.04 7.83
CA SER A 109 -27.98 9.70 8.94
C SER A 109 -27.97 8.84 10.21
N GLU A 110 -29.08 8.17 10.54
CA GLU A 110 -29.17 7.27 11.69
C GLU A 110 -28.28 6.02 11.50
N GLU A 111 -28.30 5.43 10.31
CA GLU A 111 -27.41 4.29 9.96
C GLU A 111 -25.93 4.71 10.01
N ALA A 112 -25.59 5.88 9.47
CA ALA A 112 -24.22 6.41 9.52
C ALA A 112 -23.74 6.66 10.96
N LEU A 113 -24.61 7.17 11.83
CA LEU A 113 -24.29 7.35 13.25
C LEU A 113 -24.09 6.01 13.95
N LYS A 114 -24.98 5.05 13.70
CA LYS A 114 -24.85 3.69 14.25
C LYS A 114 -23.57 3.02 13.77
N GLU A 115 -23.28 3.07 12.46
CA GLU A 115 -22.01 2.57 11.93
C GLU A 115 -20.80 3.20 12.61
N ALA A 116 -20.83 4.53 12.87
CA ALA A 116 -19.73 5.22 13.53
C ALA A 116 -19.53 4.73 14.98
N VAL A 117 -20.59 4.47 15.73
CA VAL A 117 -20.53 3.90 17.09
C VAL A 117 -20.01 2.46 17.04
N ASP A 118 -20.55 1.63 16.12
CA ASP A 118 -20.13 0.26 15.93
C ASP A 118 -18.62 0.15 15.57
N LEU A 119 -18.04 1.16 14.90
CA LEU A 119 -16.59 1.22 14.60
C LEU A 119 -15.75 1.36 15.87
N VAL A 120 -16.20 2.19 16.81
CA VAL A 120 -15.50 2.35 18.11
C VAL A 120 -15.48 1.02 18.86
N ASP A 121 -16.64 0.37 18.95
CA ASP A 121 -16.77 -0.93 19.63
C ASP A 121 -15.90 -2.02 18.98
N LYS A 122 -15.88 -2.09 17.64
CA LYS A 122 -15.02 -3.03 16.90
C LYS A 122 -13.53 -2.83 17.16
N TYR A 123 -13.09 -1.58 17.26
CA TYR A 123 -11.70 -1.27 17.60
C TYR A 123 -11.37 -1.67 19.03
N ILE A 124 -12.21 -1.26 20.01
CA ILE A 124 -11.98 -1.55 21.43
C ILE A 124 -11.97 -3.04 21.72
N GLN A 125 -12.81 -3.82 21.02
CA GLN A 125 -12.89 -5.27 21.18
C GLN A 125 -11.88 -6.04 20.30
N GLU A 126 -11.07 -5.35 19.52
CA GLU A 126 -10.10 -5.93 18.56
C GLU A 126 -10.71 -6.98 17.61
N ILE A 127 -12.01 -6.85 17.28
CA ILE A 127 -12.73 -7.84 16.45
C ILE A 127 -12.33 -7.73 14.98
N ASP A 128 -12.01 -6.52 14.51
CA ASP A 128 -11.65 -6.28 13.13
C ASP A 128 -10.15 -6.52 12.91
N TRP A 129 -9.81 -7.38 11.94
CA TRP A 129 -8.42 -7.65 11.57
C TRP A 129 -7.66 -6.38 11.09
N GLN A 130 -8.38 -5.37 10.61
CA GLN A 130 -7.81 -4.09 10.19
C GLN A 130 -7.19 -3.29 11.35
N VAL A 131 -7.54 -3.60 12.59
CA VAL A 131 -6.88 -3.01 13.77
C VAL A 131 -5.39 -3.37 13.82
N LYS A 132 -5.01 -4.54 13.29
CA LYS A 132 -3.62 -5.03 13.17
C LYS A 132 -3.21 -5.27 11.71
N GLU A 133 -3.81 -4.53 10.76
CA GLU A 133 -3.49 -4.69 9.34
C GLU A 133 -2.04 -4.35 9.03
N ASN A 134 -1.50 -3.34 9.70
CA ASN A 134 -0.14 -2.85 9.54
C ASN A 134 0.62 -2.92 10.87
N ALA A 135 1.74 -3.61 10.88
CA ALA A 135 2.56 -3.82 12.07
C ALA A 135 3.20 -2.54 12.65
N ASN A 136 3.18 -1.42 11.92
CA ASN A 136 3.61 -0.12 12.44
C ASN A 136 2.52 0.59 13.28
N MET A 137 1.27 0.12 13.24
CA MET A 137 0.16 0.66 14.04
C MET A 137 0.16 0.03 15.43
N ALA A 138 -0.12 0.85 16.46
CA ALA A 138 -0.26 0.36 17.83
C ALA A 138 -1.69 0.60 18.35
N TYR A 139 -2.20 -0.34 19.14
CA TYR A 139 -3.47 -0.18 19.85
C TYR A 139 -3.37 0.99 20.83
N SER A 140 -4.08 2.07 20.54
CA SER A 140 -4.00 3.34 21.25
C SER A 140 -5.17 4.25 20.91
N LEU A 141 -5.36 5.33 21.66
CA LEU A 141 -6.36 6.35 21.33
C LEU A 141 -6.11 7.01 19.96
N GLN A 142 -4.84 7.23 19.59
CA GLN A 142 -4.49 7.73 18.26
C GLN A 142 -4.76 6.66 17.18
N GLY A 143 -4.54 5.39 17.50
CA GLY A 143 -4.90 4.26 16.65
C GLY A 143 -6.40 4.21 16.38
N LEU A 144 -7.24 4.40 17.40
CA LEU A 144 -8.70 4.50 17.25
C LEU A 144 -9.09 5.64 16.30
N ASN A 145 -8.52 6.84 16.50
CA ASN A 145 -8.80 7.99 15.65
C ASN A 145 -8.43 7.72 14.18
N ASN A 146 -7.25 7.10 13.97
CA ASN A 146 -6.82 6.73 12.63
C ASN A 146 -7.73 5.66 12.01
N TYR A 147 -8.15 4.66 12.78
CA TYR A 147 -9.06 3.60 12.31
C TYR A 147 -10.39 4.17 11.82
N ILE A 148 -11.02 5.05 12.58
CA ILE A 148 -12.27 5.72 12.19
C ILE A 148 -12.05 6.56 10.92
N SER A 149 -11.00 7.38 10.91
CA SER A 149 -10.64 8.23 9.77
C SER A 149 -10.38 7.40 8.51
N SER A 150 -9.67 6.28 8.65
CA SER A 150 -9.32 5.36 7.56
C SER A 150 -10.57 4.78 6.88
N ILE A 151 -11.55 4.35 7.66
CA ILE A 151 -12.80 3.79 7.11
C ILE A 151 -13.60 4.86 6.38
N VAL A 152 -13.69 6.08 6.94
CA VAL A 152 -14.37 7.20 6.27
C VAL A 152 -13.69 7.56 4.95
N SER A 153 -12.36 7.65 4.95
CA SER A 153 -11.57 7.93 3.73
C SER A 153 -11.73 6.84 2.68
N SER A 154 -11.68 5.57 3.08
CA SER A 154 -11.90 4.43 2.17
C SER A 154 -13.29 4.45 1.54
N LYS A 155 -14.34 4.71 2.34
CA LYS A 155 -15.71 4.86 1.83
C LYS A 155 -15.82 6.06 0.87
N TYR A 156 -15.13 7.17 1.14
CA TYR A 156 -15.10 8.31 0.23
C TYR A 156 -14.50 7.93 -1.13
N TRP A 157 -13.32 7.30 -1.14
CA TRP A 157 -12.69 6.83 -2.37
C TRP A 157 -13.61 5.89 -3.16
N LEU A 158 -14.09 4.82 -2.52
CA LEU A 158 -14.83 3.75 -3.18
C LEU A 158 -16.23 4.19 -3.65
N ASN A 159 -16.91 5.08 -2.94
CA ASN A 159 -18.29 5.43 -3.25
C ASN A 159 -18.45 6.78 -3.96
N ARG A 160 -17.47 7.69 -3.87
CA ARG A 160 -17.56 9.04 -4.45
C ARG A 160 -16.57 9.30 -5.57
N VAL A 161 -15.42 8.65 -5.52
CA VAL A 161 -14.32 8.92 -6.46
C VAL A 161 -14.26 7.84 -7.54
N TYR A 162 -14.23 6.58 -7.16
CA TYR A 162 -14.08 5.48 -8.12
C TYR A 162 -15.41 5.07 -8.75
N SER A 163 -15.32 4.57 -10.01
CA SER A 163 -16.46 3.95 -10.70
C SER A 163 -16.91 2.67 -9.99
N LYS A 164 -18.16 2.26 -10.23
CA LYS A 164 -18.69 0.99 -9.69
C LYS A 164 -17.80 -0.19 -10.06
N ALA A 165 -17.28 -0.24 -11.29
CA ALA A 165 -16.44 -1.33 -11.75
C ALA A 165 -15.12 -1.43 -10.96
N ILE A 166 -14.49 -0.29 -10.66
CA ILE A 166 -13.26 -0.24 -9.85
C ILE A 166 -13.54 -0.66 -8.41
N ARG A 167 -14.63 -0.12 -7.82
CA ARG A 167 -15.04 -0.48 -6.47
C ARG A 167 -15.34 -1.97 -6.36
N ASP A 168 -16.16 -2.52 -7.25
CA ASP A 168 -16.54 -3.93 -7.24
C ASP A 168 -15.29 -4.83 -7.39
N ALA A 169 -14.34 -4.49 -8.26
CA ALA A 169 -13.09 -5.25 -8.43
C ALA A 169 -12.22 -5.21 -7.15
N HIS A 170 -12.16 -4.07 -6.45
CA HIS A 170 -11.48 -3.99 -5.16
C HIS A 170 -12.21 -4.79 -4.08
N ASP A 171 -13.52 -4.59 -3.96
CA ASP A 171 -14.32 -5.23 -2.91
C ASP A 171 -14.41 -6.74 -3.10
N GLU A 172 -14.53 -7.22 -4.33
CA GLU A 172 -14.52 -8.64 -4.67
C GLU A 172 -13.12 -9.27 -4.54
N GLY A 173 -12.04 -8.48 -4.64
CA GLY A 173 -10.66 -8.93 -4.49
C GLY A 173 -10.00 -9.36 -5.80
N ASP A 174 -10.42 -8.84 -6.94
CA ASP A 174 -9.70 -9.01 -8.22
C ASP A 174 -8.37 -8.25 -8.19
N PHE A 175 -8.35 -7.13 -7.47
CA PHE A 175 -7.15 -6.39 -7.10
C PHE A 175 -7.30 -5.73 -5.73
N HIS A 176 -6.21 -5.16 -5.23
CA HIS A 176 -6.17 -4.32 -4.05
C HIS A 176 -5.68 -2.92 -4.41
N ILE A 177 -6.47 -1.89 -4.08
CA ILE A 177 -6.04 -0.49 -4.13
C ILE A 177 -5.43 -0.16 -2.77
N HIS A 178 -4.16 0.25 -2.76
CA HIS A 178 -3.45 0.61 -1.53
C HIS A 178 -3.83 2.00 -1.03
N ASP A 179 -3.67 2.20 0.28
CA ASP A 179 -3.82 3.48 0.99
C ASP A 179 -5.14 4.21 0.73
N LEU A 180 -6.23 3.47 0.75
CA LEU A 180 -7.57 4.05 0.76
C LEU A 180 -7.89 4.77 2.08
N ASP A 181 -7.10 4.52 3.12
CA ASP A 181 -7.21 5.14 4.45
C ASP A 181 -6.86 6.64 4.45
N LYS A 182 -6.18 7.11 3.40
CA LYS A 182 -5.80 8.53 3.27
C LYS A 182 -6.11 9.09 1.89
N ILE A 183 -6.41 10.40 1.86
CA ILE A 183 -6.59 11.14 0.61
C ILE A 183 -5.25 11.76 0.24
N ALA A 184 -4.30 10.93 -0.15
CA ALA A 184 -2.93 11.36 -0.44
C ALA A 184 -2.27 10.49 -1.52
N VAL A 185 -1.10 10.92 -1.99
CA VAL A 185 -0.21 10.09 -2.84
C VAL A 185 0.37 8.95 -2.01
N TYR A 186 0.80 7.87 -2.69
CA TYR A 186 1.34 6.70 -2.01
C TYR A 186 2.65 7.00 -1.30
N CYS A 187 3.66 7.50 -2.02
CA CYS A 187 4.97 7.82 -1.45
C CYS A 187 5.65 8.94 -2.22
N CYS A 188 6.61 9.61 -1.57
CA CYS A 188 7.37 10.69 -2.17
C CYS A 188 8.84 10.68 -1.74
N GLY A 189 9.76 10.76 -2.71
CA GLY A 189 11.17 11.10 -2.48
C GLY A 189 11.34 12.59 -2.63
N TRP A 190 11.75 13.22 -1.57
CA TRP A 190 11.92 14.65 -1.48
C TRP A 190 13.35 15.07 -1.84
N ASP A 191 13.52 16.33 -2.21
CA ASP A 191 14.81 16.92 -2.51
C ASP A 191 15.44 17.48 -1.23
N LEU A 192 16.43 16.76 -0.67
CA LEU A 192 17.17 17.22 0.50
C LEU A 192 17.96 18.49 0.16
N GLN A 193 18.54 18.60 -1.03
CA GLN A 193 19.27 19.79 -1.44
C GLN A 193 18.36 21.04 -1.49
N ASP A 194 17.10 20.86 -1.92
CA ASP A 194 16.11 21.94 -1.92
C ASP A 194 15.77 22.40 -0.50
N LEU A 195 15.63 21.45 0.46
CA LEU A 195 15.45 21.76 1.87
C LEU A 195 16.66 22.54 2.43
N LEU A 196 17.89 22.11 2.12
CA LEU A 196 19.11 22.77 2.56
C LEU A 196 19.28 24.16 1.96
N ARG A 197 18.78 24.40 0.75
CA ARG A 197 18.80 25.71 0.07
C ARG A 197 17.74 26.69 0.57
N ARG A 198 16.54 26.21 0.83
CA ARG A 198 15.39 27.07 1.17
C ARG A 198 15.08 27.13 2.65
N GLY A 199 15.49 26.11 3.39
CA GLY A 199 15.05 25.87 4.77
C GLY A 199 13.64 25.28 4.83
N PHE A 200 13.19 24.94 6.03
CA PHE A 200 11.84 24.44 6.23
C PHE A 200 10.84 25.60 6.32
N THR A 201 10.16 25.87 5.20
CA THR A 201 9.34 27.08 4.97
C THR A 201 8.24 26.83 3.94
N GLY A 202 7.59 27.90 3.49
CA GLY A 202 6.75 27.94 2.29
C GLY A 202 5.26 27.98 2.52
N VAL A 203 4.79 27.82 3.76
CA VAL A 203 3.35 27.88 4.08
C VAL A 203 3.01 29.18 4.81
N PRO A 204 2.19 30.05 4.21
CA PRO A 204 1.81 31.31 4.84
C PRO A 204 1.17 31.11 6.22
N GLY A 205 1.57 31.90 7.19
CA GLY A 205 1.05 31.86 8.57
C GLY A 205 1.57 30.69 9.42
N LYS A 206 2.54 29.90 8.90
CA LYS A 206 3.24 28.86 9.65
C LYS A 206 4.67 29.29 9.95
N ILE A 207 5.28 28.64 10.97
CA ILE A 207 6.68 28.87 11.33
C ILE A 207 7.57 28.51 10.14
N ALA A 208 8.58 29.34 9.87
CA ALA A 208 9.55 29.15 8.81
C ALA A 208 10.98 29.21 9.39
N CYS A 209 11.84 28.28 8.94
CA CYS A 209 13.26 28.27 9.25
C CYS A 209 14.05 28.79 8.05
N LYS A 210 15.12 29.53 8.34
CA LYS A 210 16.15 29.86 7.34
C LYS A 210 16.94 28.60 6.96
N PRO A 211 17.63 28.60 5.80
CA PRO A 211 18.56 27.53 5.44
C PRO A 211 19.54 27.21 6.58
N PRO A 212 19.78 25.90 6.86
CA PRO A 212 20.64 25.49 7.97
C PRO A 212 22.10 25.87 7.67
N LYS A 213 22.82 26.28 8.72
CA LYS A 213 24.26 26.55 8.67
C LYS A 213 25.08 25.48 9.39
N HIS A 214 24.45 24.71 10.27
CA HIS A 214 25.04 23.73 11.16
C HIS A 214 24.41 22.35 10.96
N LEU A 215 25.20 21.28 11.14
CA LEU A 215 24.73 19.88 10.98
C LEU A 215 23.50 19.59 11.85
N ARG A 216 23.54 19.94 13.14
CA ARG A 216 22.41 19.71 14.05
C ARG A 216 21.14 20.46 13.62
N THR A 217 21.28 21.66 13.05
CA THR A 217 20.14 22.41 12.51
C THR A 217 19.58 21.76 11.25
N ALA A 218 20.44 21.28 10.36
CA ALA A 218 20.03 20.56 9.14
C ALA A 218 19.22 19.30 9.54
N ILE A 219 19.72 18.49 10.45
CA ILE A 219 19.05 17.31 10.99
C ILE A 219 17.71 17.68 11.61
N GLY A 220 17.65 18.71 12.46
CA GLY A 220 16.40 19.17 13.07
C GLY A 220 15.34 19.59 12.04
N GLN A 221 15.75 20.25 10.95
CA GLN A 221 14.85 20.60 9.87
C GLN A 221 14.37 19.36 9.10
N MET A 222 15.23 18.36 8.87
CA MET A 222 14.85 17.09 8.23
C MET A 222 13.82 16.33 9.05
N VAL A 223 14.02 16.25 10.38
CA VAL A 223 13.05 15.62 11.29
C VAL A 223 11.70 16.32 11.20
N ASN A 224 11.68 17.64 11.32
CA ASN A 224 10.45 18.43 11.20
C ASN A 224 9.80 18.27 9.81
N PHE A 225 10.59 18.18 8.77
CA PHE A 225 10.13 17.94 7.41
C PHE A 225 9.37 16.61 7.33
N PHE A 226 9.98 15.51 7.72
CA PHE A 226 9.35 14.19 7.71
C PHE A 226 8.06 14.16 8.54
N TYR A 227 8.07 14.71 9.76
CA TYR A 227 6.87 14.76 10.61
C TYR A 227 5.74 15.61 10.03
N THR A 228 6.05 16.60 9.22
CA THR A 228 5.03 17.45 8.61
C THR A 228 4.50 16.85 7.31
N LEU A 229 5.40 16.42 6.42
CA LEU A 229 5.03 15.94 5.09
C LEU A 229 4.35 14.56 5.12
N GLN A 230 4.62 13.72 6.13
CA GLN A 230 3.87 12.47 6.35
C GLN A 230 2.36 12.69 6.56
N GLY A 231 1.93 13.90 6.90
CA GLY A 231 0.52 14.29 6.92
C GLY A 231 -0.07 14.49 5.53
N GLU A 232 0.76 14.67 4.51
CA GLU A 232 0.37 14.96 3.13
C GLU A 232 0.70 13.80 2.17
N VAL A 233 1.38 12.75 2.65
CA VAL A 233 1.73 11.51 1.93
C VAL A 233 1.18 10.31 2.71
N ALA A 234 0.62 9.31 2.00
CA ALA A 234 -0.02 8.18 2.68
C ALA A 234 0.99 7.19 3.27
N GLY A 235 1.99 6.83 2.51
CA GLY A 235 3.02 5.86 2.87
C GLY A 235 4.32 6.52 3.25
N ALA A 236 5.34 6.21 2.50
CA ALA A 236 6.70 6.45 2.89
C ALA A 236 7.31 7.70 2.24
N GLU A 237 8.26 8.29 2.93
CA GLU A 237 9.03 9.46 2.52
C GLU A 237 10.52 9.16 2.52
N ALA A 238 11.27 9.74 1.58
CA ALA A 238 12.69 9.47 1.45
C ALA A 238 13.50 10.75 1.16
N PHE A 239 14.74 10.75 1.67
CA PHE A 239 15.81 11.61 1.20
C PHE A 239 16.94 10.79 0.60
N SER A 240 17.35 11.13 -0.62
CA SER A 240 18.54 10.54 -1.25
C SER A 240 19.77 11.41 -0.98
N ASN A 241 20.97 10.82 -1.18
CA ASN A 241 22.26 11.47 -1.02
C ASN A 241 22.48 12.05 0.38
N PHE A 242 22.02 11.31 1.41
CA PHE A 242 22.01 11.79 2.79
C PHE A 242 23.42 12.13 3.29
N ASP A 243 24.37 11.21 3.14
CA ASP A 243 25.75 11.38 3.54
C ASP A 243 26.46 12.45 2.71
N THR A 244 26.31 12.43 1.37
CA THR A 244 26.89 13.40 0.45
C THR A 244 26.48 14.82 0.79
N LEU A 245 25.16 15.06 0.99
CA LEU A 245 24.62 16.39 1.20
C LEU A 245 24.87 16.94 2.61
N LEU A 246 25.08 16.07 3.60
CA LEU A 246 25.35 16.48 4.99
C LEU A 246 26.85 16.59 5.31
N ALA A 247 27.73 15.92 4.57
CA ALA A 247 29.17 15.93 4.80
C ALA A 247 29.78 17.34 4.91
N PRO A 248 29.40 18.33 4.06
CA PRO A 248 29.93 19.67 4.18
C PRO A 248 29.73 20.32 5.56
N PHE A 249 28.58 20.06 6.19
CA PHE A 249 28.29 20.65 7.51
C PHE A 249 29.25 20.13 8.60
N VAL A 250 29.74 18.90 8.49
CA VAL A 250 30.72 18.32 9.42
C VAL A 250 32.01 19.14 9.39
N ARG A 251 32.55 19.43 8.19
CA ARG A 251 33.77 20.23 8.01
C ARG A 251 33.57 21.68 8.41
N TYR A 252 32.48 22.33 7.97
CA TYR A 252 32.21 23.73 8.27
C TYR A 252 31.95 24.00 9.74
N ASP A 253 31.40 23.03 10.46
CA ASP A 253 31.25 23.10 11.92
C ASP A 253 32.50 22.65 12.69
N GLY A 254 33.49 22.04 12.02
CA GLY A 254 34.69 21.48 12.63
C GLY A 254 34.41 20.36 13.63
N LEU A 255 33.40 19.51 13.32
CA LEU A 255 32.91 18.50 14.27
C LEU A 255 33.86 17.32 14.41
N SER A 256 34.06 16.89 15.64
CA SER A 256 34.69 15.62 15.96
C SER A 256 33.74 14.45 15.65
N PHE A 257 34.28 13.24 15.47
CA PHE A 257 33.48 12.03 15.29
C PHE A 257 32.42 11.83 16.39
N LYS A 258 32.77 12.12 17.64
CA LYS A 258 31.82 12.03 18.78
C LYS A 258 30.62 12.96 18.62
N GLU A 259 30.83 14.17 18.11
CA GLU A 259 29.74 15.14 17.87
C GLU A 259 28.89 14.74 16.68
N VAL A 260 29.51 14.22 15.61
CA VAL A 260 28.76 13.66 14.46
C VAL A 260 27.90 12.46 14.93
N LYS A 261 28.46 11.56 15.75
CA LYS A 261 27.71 10.43 16.31
C LYS A 261 26.53 10.88 17.15
N GLN A 262 26.71 11.92 17.98
CA GLN A 262 25.62 12.50 18.75
C GLN A 262 24.53 13.08 17.83
N CYS A 263 24.87 13.73 16.73
CA CYS A 263 23.91 14.23 15.77
C CYS A 263 23.13 13.09 15.09
N MET A 264 23.80 11.99 14.74
CA MET A 264 23.14 10.81 14.17
C MET A 264 22.21 10.14 15.18
N GLN A 265 22.61 10.07 16.46
CA GLN A 265 21.76 9.54 17.53
C GLN A 265 20.49 10.39 17.70
N GLU A 266 20.61 11.72 17.71
CA GLU A 266 19.46 12.63 17.74
C GLU A 266 18.53 12.42 16.55
N PHE A 267 19.08 12.27 15.34
CA PHE A 267 18.29 12.02 14.15
C PHE A 267 17.51 10.70 14.25
N VAL A 268 18.22 9.60 14.49
CA VAL A 268 17.63 8.25 14.54
C VAL A 268 16.57 8.18 15.64
N PHE A 269 16.87 8.69 16.86
CA PHE A 269 15.90 8.69 17.94
C PHE A 269 14.65 9.47 17.58
N ASN A 270 14.79 10.70 17.08
CA ASN A 270 13.64 11.56 16.80
C ASN A 270 12.72 10.98 15.70
N VAL A 271 13.26 10.37 14.64
CA VAL A 271 12.42 9.77 13.59
C VAL A 271 11.76 8.45 14.02
N ASN A 272 12.12 7.90 15.20
CA ASN A 272 11.48 6.71 15.77
C ASN A 272 10.45 7.02 16.87
N VAL A 273 10.26 8.30 17.24
CA VAL A 273 9.20 8.68 18.18
C VAL A 273 7.82 8.51 17.52
N PRO A 274 6.87 7.79 18.15
CA PRO A 274 5.58 7.49 17.53
C PRO A 274 4.61 8.68 17.65
N THR A 275 4.87 9.76 16.94
CA THR A 275 4.05 10.98 16.94
C THR A 275 3.14 11.12 15.72
N ARG A 276 3.25 10.19 14.76
CA ARG A 276 2.37 10.15 13.60
C ARG A 276 0.95 9.74 14.00
N VAL A 277 -0.05 10.19 13.21
CA VAL A 277 -1.43 9.72 13.32
C VAL A 277 -1.48 8.19 13.39
N GLY A 278 -2.27 7.64 14.29
CA GLY A 278 -2.32 6.20 14.54
C GLY A 278 -1.24 5.68 15.49
N PHE A 279 -0.53 6.57 16.19
CA PHE A 279 0.58 6.22 17.08
C PHE A 279 1.71 5.48 16.33
N GLN A 280 1.96 5.91 15.09
CA GLN A 280 2.99 5.38 14.22
C GLN A 280 4.25 6.24 14.26
N THR A 281 5.39 5.63 13.92
CA THR A 281 6.58 6.37 13.52
C THR A 281 6.47 6.77 12.04
N PRO A 282 7.10 7.88 11.61
CA PRO A 282 7.17 8.22 10.18
C PRO A 282 7.85 7.09 9.41
N PHE A 283 7.23 6.68 8.30
CA PHE A 283 7.85 5.68 7.43
C PHE A 283 8.89 6.36 6.55
N THR A 284 10.15 6.35 7.00
CA THR A 284 11.23 7.12 6.38
C THR A 284 12.31 6.21 5.81
N ASN A 285 12.93 6.66 4.71
CA ASN A 285 14.09 6.04 4.10
C ASN A 285 15.17 7.09 3.83
N ILE A 286 16.42 6.70 3.93
CA ILE A 286 17.57 7.49 3.48
C ILE A 286 18.43 6.65 2.55
N THR A 287 18.98 7.28 1.51
CA THR A 287 19.97 6.66 0.65
C THR A 287 21.36 7.19 0.98
N LEU A 288 22.31 6.29 1.14
CA LEU A 288 23.70 6.53 1.48
C LEU A 288 24.56 6.17 0.27
N ASP A 289 25.30 7.13 -0.23
CA ASP A 289 26.08 6.99 -1.45
C ASP A 289 27.44 6.33 -1.23
N ILE A 290 28.01 6.49 -0.02
CA ILE A 290 29.35 6.00 0.40
C ILE A 290 30.50 6.71 -0.33
N VAL A 291 30.37 6.85 -1.65
CA VAL A 291 31.29 7.60 -2.51
C VAL A 291 30.50 8.73 -3.18
N PRO A 292 31.04 9.95 -3.28
CA PRO A 292 30.31 11.07 -3.90
C PRO A 292 29.85 10.68 -5.31
N PRO A 293 28.55 10.84 -5.64
CA PRO A 293 28.01 10.51 -6.96
C PRO A 293 28.70 11.33 -8.06
N LYS A 294 28.97 10.72 -9.22
CA LYS A 294 29.70 11.37 -10.34
C LYS A 294 29.09 12.68 -10.76
N ASN A 295 27.78 12.77 -10.79
CA ASN A 295 27.05 14.00 -11.14
C ASN A 295 27.16 15.11 -10.07
N MET A 296 27.62 14.79 -8.85
CA MET A 296 27.76 15.75 -7.75
C MET A 296 29.23 16.12 -7.43
N ILE A 297 30.20 15.32 -7.88
CA ILE A 297 31.63 15.53 -7.56
C ILE A 297 32.07 16.98 -7.82
N GLU A 298 31.64 17.57 -8.95
CA GLU A 298 32.00 18.91 -9.38
C GLU A 298 30.97 19.98 -8.95
N GLU A 299 29.89 19.60 -8.27
CA GLU A 299 28.90 20.57 -7.78
C GLU A 299 29.39 21.30 -6.53
N ALA A 300 29.16 22.60 -6.45
CA ALA A 300 29.44 23.40 -5.26
C ALA A 300 28.54 22.99 -4.09
N VAL A 301 29.14 22.77 -2.91
CA VAL A 301 28.39 22.40 -1.71
C VAL A 301 27.50 23.54 -1.23
N ILE A 302 26.38 23.19 -0.60
CA ILE A 302 25.39 24.16 -0.10
C ILE A 302 25.46 24.21 1.43
N VAL A 303 25.80 25.38 1.98
CA VAL A 303 25.76 25.64 3.41
C VAL A 303 25.12 27.01 3.64
N GLY A 304 24.16 27.09 4.55
CA GLY A 304 23.41 28.33 4.80
C GLY A 304 22.55 28.81 3.62
N GLY A 305 22.20 27.89 2.72
CA GLY A 305 21.38 28.13 1.53
C GLY A 305 22.13 28.70 0.32
N VAL A 306 23.44 28.85 0.43
CA VAL A 306 24.28 29.42 -0.63
C VAL A 306 25.38 28.45 -1.07
N PRO A 307 25.74 28.42 -2.37
CA PRO A 307 26.86 27.65 -2.85
C PRO A 307 28.16 28.14 -2.21
N GLN A 308 29.04 27.23 -1.86
CA GLN A 308 30.38 27.52 -1.37
C GLN A 308 31.41 27.31 -2.47
N LYS A 309 32.70 27.50 -2.17
CA LYS A 309 33.80 27.31 -3.14
C LYS A 309 34.13 25.86 -3.37
N GLU A 310 34.04 25.06 -2.30
CA GLU A 310 34.36 23.64 -2.27
C GLU A 310 33.27 22.83 -2.96
N LYS A 311 33.64 21.67 -3.47
CA LYS A 311 32.78 20.73 -4.20
C LYS A 311 32.49 19.48 -3.38
N TYR A 312 31.37 18.81 -3.63
CA TYR A 312 31.02 17.60 -2.88
C TYR A 312 32.07 16.49 -2.95
N GLY A 313 32.81 16.39 -4.07
CA GLY A 313 33.91 15.42 -4.21
C GLY A 313 35.07 15.58 -3.22
N GLU A 314 35.17 16.73 -2.52
CA GLU A 314 36.23 17.01 -1.55
C GLU A 314 35.90 16.54 -0.11
N PHE A 315 34.71 15.95 0.12
CA PHE A 315 34.17 15.67 1.48
C PHE A 315 34.08 14.18 1.81
N GLN A 316 34.91 13.32 1.21
CA GLN A 316 34.87 11.88 1.44
C GLN A 316 35.12 11.51 2.91
N GLU A 317 36.03 12.19 3.61
CA GLU A 317 36.33 11.92 5.02
C GLU A 317 35.10 12.19 5.92
N GLU A 318 34.40 13.28 5.67
CA GLU A 318 33.19 13.63 6.42
C GLU A 318 32.03 12.71 6.09
N MET A 319 31.92 12.22 4.84
CA MET A 319 30.96 11.18 4.47
C MET A 319 31.24 9.90 5.26
N ASN A 320 32.52 9.50 5.36
CA ASN A 320 32.93 8.33 6.14
C ASN A 320 32.55 8.50 7.63
N MET A 321 32.74 9.68 8.20
CA MET A 321 32.32 9.99 9.57
C MET A 321 30.81 9.82 9.77
N ILE A 322 29.99 10.33 8.84
CA ILE A 322 28.52 10.20 8.89
C ILE A 322 28.10 8.73 8.77
N ASN A 323 28.62 8.01 7.78
CA ASN A 323 28.26 6.61 7.52
C ASN A 323 28.62 5.72 8.70
N ARG A 324 29.83 5.88 9.24
CA ARG A 324 30.29 5.16 10.41
C ARG A 324 29.41 5.48 11.64
N ALA A 325 29.20 6.76 11.94
CA ALA A 325 28.40 7.20 13.07
C ALA A 325 26.96 6.70 13.02
N PHE A 326 26.33 6.79 11.83
CA PHE A 326 24.98 6.31 11.61
C PHE A 326 24.89 4.80 11.83
N ALA A 327 25.80 4.02 11.25
CA ALA A 327 25.81 2.57 11.37
C ALA A 327 26.07 2.12 12.81
N GLU A 328 26.98 2.77 13.54
CA GLU A 328 27.21 2.49 14.97
C GLU A 328 25.95 2.74 15.82
N VAL A 329 25.26 3.89 15.62
CA VAL A 329 24.01 4.21 16.35
C VAL A 329 22.93 3.17 16.07
N MET A 330 22.73 2.81 14.80
CA MET A 330 21.75 1.80 14.43
C MET A 330 22.08 0.41 14.97
N ALA A 331 23.37 0.04 15.04
CA ALA A 331 23.84 -1.22 15.61
C ALA A 331 23.73 -1.29 17.14
N GLU A 332 23.82 -0.16 17.83
CA GLU A 332 23.63 -0.08 19.28
C GLU A 332 22.16 -0.35 19.67
N GLY A 333 21.20 0.21 18.91
CA GLY A 333 19.77 0.15 19.24
C GLY A 333 19.37 1.18 20.31
N ASP A 334 18.13 1.07 20.82
CA ASP A 334 17.62 1.93 21.87
C ASP A 334 18.18 1.54 23.26
N ALA A 335 17.78 2.26 24.31
CA ALA A 335 18.20 2.02 25.68
C ALA A 335 17.86 0.61 26.21
N SER A 336 16.94 -0.11 25.55
CA SER A 336 16.56 -1.49 25.88
C SER A 336 17.17 -2.51 24.91
N GLY A 337 18.02 -2.07 23.96
CA GLY A 337 18.59 -2.90 22.91
C GLY A 337 17.62 -3.24 21.79
N ARG A 338 16.47 -2.52 21.67
CA ARG A 338 15.56 -2.67 20.54
C ARG A 338 16.13 -2.03 19.29
N VAL A 339 15.86 -2.67 18.17
CA VAL A 339 16.25 -2.14 16.86
C VAL A 339 15.48 -0.87 16.52
N PHE A 340 16.17 0.12 15.97
CA PHE A 340 15.52 1.26 15.31
C PHE A 340 14.98 0.81 13.95
N THR A 341 13.68 0.93 13.76
CA THR A 341 13.03 0.54 12.49
C THR A 341 13.29 1.55 11.39
N PHE A 342 13.38 2.82 11.73
CA PHE A 342 13.53 3.95 10.80
C PHE A 342 14.72 4.85 11.17
N PRO A 343 15.27 5.60 10.19
CA PRO A 343 15.00 5.48 8.78
C PRO A 343 15.53 4.15 8.24
N ILE A 344 14.90 3.61 7.20
CA ILE A 344 15.43 2.44 6.49
C ILE A 344 16.61 2.92 5.65
N PRO A 345 17.87 2.47 5.93
CA PRO A 345 19.02 2.85 5.12
C PRO A 345 19.12 2.00 3.86
N THR A 346 19.35 2.63 2.73
CA THR A 346 19.71 1.98 1.48
C THR A 346 21.13 2.38 1.11
N TYR A 347 22.03 1.42 1.06
CA TYR A 347 23.44 1.62 0.66
C TYR A 347 23.59 1.38 -0.83
N ASN A 348 24.14 2.34 -1.55
CA ASN A 348 24.45 2.24 -2.97
C ASN A 348 25.76 1.48 -3.17
N ILE A 349 25.67 0.26 -3.71
CA ILE A 349 26.85 -0.56 -4.04
C ILE A 349 27.21 -0.32 -5.51
N THR A 350 28.14 0.60 -5.71
CA THR A 350 28.62 1.00 -7.04
C THR A 350 29.92 0.30 -7.42
N ARG A 351 30.37 0.45 -8.66
CA ARG A 351 31.65 -0.11 -9.11
C ARG A 351 32.86 0.49 -8.41
N ASP A 352 32.71 1.71 -7.91
CA ASP A 352 33.75 2.46 -7.19
C ASP A 352 33.70 2.20 -5.66
N PHE A 353 32.88 1.23 -5.21
CA PHE A 353 32.70 0.88 -3.80
C PHE A 353 33.97 0.19 -3.26
N ASP A 354 34.57 0.79 -2.23
CA ASP A 354 35.76 0.21 -1.58
C ASP A 354 35.35 -0.82 -0.51
N TRP A 355 35.49 -2.10 -0.84
CA TRP A 355 35.18 -3.20 0.06
C TRP A 355 36.15 -3.32 1.26
N ASN A 356 37.29 -2.61 1.21
CA ASN A 356 38.31 -2.64 2.27
C ASN A 356 38.24 -1.39 3.17
N ASP A 357 37.31 -0.50 2.95
CA ASP A 357 37.13 0.67 3.82
C ASP A 357 36.72 0.25 5.24
N GLU A 358 37.63 0.46 6.21
CA GLU A 358 37.39 0.17 7.62
C GLU A 358 36.24 1.01 8.24
N ASN A 359 35.92 2.16 7.66
CA ASN A 359 34.79 2.97 8.10
C ASN A 359 33.45 2.27 7.87
N LEU A 360 33.38 1.31 6.96
CA LEU A 360 32.16 0.53 6.67
C LEU A 360 32.00 -0.71 7.56
N LYS A 361 32.99 -1.04 8.41
CA LYS A 361 32.87 -2.18 9.32
C LYS A 361 31.59 -2.15 10.18
N PRO A 362 31.17 -1.01 10.77
CA PRO A 362 29.88 -0.94 11.49
C PRO A 362 28.65 -1.23 10.64
N VAL A 363 28.69 -1.00 9.31
CA VAL A 363 27.60 -1.35 8.39
C VAL A 363 27.44 -2.88 8.33
N TRP A 364 28.57 -3.60 8.25
CA TRP A 364 28.58 -5.06 8.24
C TRP A 364 28.15 -5.65 9.59
N GLU A 365 28.58 -5.04 10.70
CA GLU A 365 28.17 -5.41 12.06
C GLU A 365 26.66 -5.19 12.29
N MET A 366 26.12 -4.07 11.86
CA MET A 366 24.69 -3.74 11.90
C MET A 366 23.87 -4.72 11.04
N THR A 367 24.39 -5.05 9.87
CA THR A 367 23.74 -6.01 8.97
C THR A 367 23.74 -7.41 9.57
N ALA A 368 24.87 -7.88 10.10
CA ALA A 368 24.99 -9.17 10.77
C ALA A 368 24.06 -9.30 11.98
N LYS A 369 23.90 -8.23 12.75
CA LYS A 369 23.14 -8.21 14.01
C LYS A 369 21.64 -8.10 13.81
N TYR A 370 21.21 -7.13 13.02
CA TYR A 370 19.79 -6.76 12.88
C TYR A 370 19.25 -6.90 11.45
N GLY A 371 20.12 -6.92 10.44
CA GLY A 371 19.72 -6.99 9.05
C GLY A 371 18.96 -5.76 8.55
N ILE A 372 19.21 -4.59 9.13
CA ILE A 372 18.47 -3.35 8.82
C ILE A 372 18.66 -2.91 7.37
N PRO A 373 19.91 -2.87 6.81
CA PRO A 373 20.19 -2.26 5.53
C PRO A 373 19.55 -2.94 4.33
N TYR A 374 19.23 -2.10 3.35
CA TYR A 374 19.04 -2.50 1.96
C TYR A 374 20.31 -2.23 1.18
N PHE A 375 20.62 -3.11 0.24
CA PHE A 375 21.72 -2.94 -0.69
C PHE A 375 21.16 -2.74 -2.09
N ALA A 376 21.42 -1.56 -2.67
CA ALA A 376 21.10 -1.24 -4.05
C ALA A 376 22.29 -1.62 -4.92
N ASN A 377 22.11 -2.59 -5.82
CA ASN A 377 23.18 -3.14 -6.63
C ASN A 377 23.33 -2.40 -7.95
N PHE A 378 24.39 -1.62 -8.09
CA PHE A 378 24.76 -0.93 -9.33
C PHE A 378 25.98 -1.57 -10.03
N ILE A 379 26.51 -2.67 -9.51
CA ILE A 379 27.65 -3.36 -10.11
C ILE A 379 27.20 -4.22 -11.29
N ASN A 380 26.25 -5.12 -11.06
CA ASN A 380 25.80 -6.13 -12.03
C ASN A 380 24.32 -5.96 -12.44
N SER A 381 23.69 -4.87 -12.07
CA SER A 381 22.33 -4.56 -12.54
C SER A 381 22.36 -3.68 -13.78
N ASP A 382 21.21 -3.56 -14.45
CA ASP A 382 21.00 -2.66 -15.58
C ASP A 382 20.72 -1.20 -15.14
N MET A 383 20.91 -0.89 -13.83
CA MET A 383 20.73 0.44 -13.26
C MET A 383 22.00 1.26 -13.38
N ASP A 384 21.86 2.53 -13.76
CA ASP A 384 22.92 3.52 -13.62
C ASP A 384 22.76 4.25 -12.28
N PRO A 385 23.82 4.37 -11.45
CA PRO A 385 23.76 5.09 -10.17
C PRO A 385 23.30 6.55 -10.32
N ASP A 386 23.61 7.19 -11.45
CA ASP A 386 23.23 8.57 -11.72
C ASP A 386 21.75 8.71 -12.11
N ASP A 387 21.13 7.64 -12.61
CA ASP A 387 19.75 7.61 -13.10
C ASP A 387 18.76 7.00 -12.11
N ALA A 388 19.22 6.22 -11.14
CA ALA A 388 18.37 5.52 -10.20
C ALA A 388 18.39 6.19 -8.83
N ARG A 389 17.22 6.36 -8.24
CA ARG A 389 17.05 6.78 -6.86
C ARG A 389 16.22 5.75 -6.13
N SER A 390 16.67 5.38 -4.95
CA SER A 390 15.91 4.48 -4.10
C SER A 390 14.84 5.26 -3.35
N MET A 391 13.65 4.68 -3.30
CA MET A 391 12.57 5.14 -2.44
C MET A 391 12.20 4.05 -1.43
N CYS A 392 11.64 4.49 -0.32
CA CYS A 392 11.31 3.68 0.84
C CYS A 392 10.49 2.42 0.56
N CYS A 393 9.69 2.40 -0.49
CA CYS A 393 8.99 1.21 -0.96
C CYS A 393 9.80 0.42 -1.99
N ARG A 394 11.12 0.65 -2.08
CA ARG A 394 12.01 0.02 -3.06
C ARG A 394 11.58 0.29 -4.50
N LEU A 395 10.86 1.39 -4.68
CA LEU A 395 10.54 1.90 -6.00
C LEU A 395 11.85 2.24 -6.68
N ARG A 396 12.25 1.38 -7.60
CA ARG A 396 13.29 1.67 -8.57
C ARG A 396 12.74 2.78 -9.47
N ILE A 397 13.34 3.94 -9.38
CA ILE A 397 13.00 5.05 -10.27
C ILE A 397 14.06 5.08 -11.34
N ASP A 398 13.71 4.54 -12.48
CA ASP A 398 14.51 4.66 -13.69
C ASP A 398 14.27 6.04 -14.29
N ASN A 399 15.22 6.95 -14.07
CA ASN A 399 15.13 8.33 -14.56
C ASN A 399 15.31 8.44 -16.08
N ARG A 400 15.69 7.37 -16.81
CA ARG A 400 15.86 7.40 -18.27
C ARG A 400 14.62 7.92 -18.99
N GLU A 401 13.43 7.55 -18.54
CA GLU A 401 12.18 8.11 -19.08
C GLU A 401 11.96 9.57 -18.69
N LEU A 402 12.40 10.00 -17.51
CA LEU A 402 12.39 11.40 -17.09
C LEU A 402 13.39 12.25 -17.89
N HIS A 403 14.58 11.72 -18.18
CA HIS A 403 15.57 12.36 -19.04
C HIS A 403 15.07 12.56 -20.47
N LYS A 404 14.45 11.54 -21.08
CA LYS A 404 13.82 11.62 -22.41
C LYS A 404 12.73 12.70 -22.48
N ARG A 405 12.09 13.03 -21.37
CA ARG A 405 11.07 14.07 -21.27
C ARG A 405 11.64 15.48 -21.05
N GLY A 406 12.94 15.68 -21.16
CA GLY A 406 13.60 16.99 -21.04
C GLY A 406 13.78 17.47 -19.59
N GLY A 407 13.79 16.55 -18.61
CA GLY A 407 14.06 16.84 -17.21
C GLY A 407 15.55 16.93 -16.84
N GLY A 408 16.45 16.80 -17.81
CA GLY A 408 17.85 16.45 -17.60
C GLY A 408 18.86 17.59 -17.45
N LEU A 409 18.50 18.83 -17.20
CA LEU A 409 19.51 19.91 -17.14
C LEU A 409 19.86 20.41 -15.73
N PHE A 410 19.12 20.05 -14.70
CA PHE A 410 19.44 20.37 -13.31
C PHE A 410 18.98 19.27 -12.37
N GLY A 411 19.88 18.36 -12.08
CA GLY A 411 19.78 17.39 -11.01
C GLY A 411 18.86 16.21 -11.31
N ALA A 412 19.38 15.02 -11.15
CA ALA A 412 18.61 13.78 -11.09
C ALA A 412 17.47 13.95 -10.10
N ASN A 413 16.26 13.81 -10.57
CA ASN A 413 15.03 14.24 -9.94
C ASN A 413 14.72 13.54 -8.61
N PRO A 414 15.02 14.10 -7.43
CA PRO A 414 14.48 13.59 -6.19
C PRO A 414 12.95 13.69 -6.28
N LEU A 415 12.30 14.71 -6.47
CA LEU A 415 10.86 14.96 -6.42
C LEU A 415 9.98 13.99 -7.26
N THR A 416 10.05 12.70 -6.93
CA THR A 416 9.35 11.62 -7.61
C THR A 416 8.85 10.58 -6.60
N GLY A 417 7.99 9.65 -7.05
CA GLY A 417 7.39 8.65 -6.19
C GLY A 417 6.29 7.88 -6.89
N SER A 418 5.30 7.46 -6.13
CA SER A 418 4.11 6.82 -6.66
C SER A 418 2.85 7.61 -6.30
N ILE A 419 1.99 7.86 -7.28
CA ILE A 419 0.68 8.47 -7.05
C ILE A 419 -0.25 7.50 -6.30
N GLY A 420 -0.10 6.23 -6.56
CA GLY A 420 -0.86 5.14 -5.97
C GLY A 420 -0.40 3.78 -6.48
N VAL A 421 -0.71 2.74 -5.74
CA VAL A 421 -0.42 1.35 -6.07
C VAL A 421 -1.72 0.56 -6.17
N VAL A 422 -1.82 -0.24 -7.22
CA VAL A 422 -2.90 -1.25 -7.37
C VAL A 422 -2.25 -2.60 -7.59
N THR A 423 -2.49 -3.54 -6.67
CA THR A 423 -1.93 -4.89 -6.71
C THR A 423 -2.93 -5.89 -7.27
N ILE A 424 -2.57 -6.53 -8.37
CA ILE A 424 -3.39 -7.52 -9.08
C ILE A 424 -3.29 -8.89 -8.39
N ASN A 425 -4.45 -9.53 -8.17
CA ASN A 425 -4.56 -10.88 -7.66
C ASN A 425 -4.34 -11.92 -8.77
N LEU A 426 -3.09 -12.29 -9.01
CA LEU A 426 -2.76 -13.29 -10.04
C LEU A 426 -3.26 -14.69 -9.67
N ALA A 427 -3.26 -15.04 -8.39
CA ALA A 427 -3.71 -16.34 -7.89
C ALA A 427 -5.16 -16.62 -8.34
N ARG A 428 -6.06 -15.64 -8.19
CA ARG A 428 -7.45 -15.73 -8.66
C ARG A 428 -7.52 -15.86 -10.19
N ILE A 429 -6.73 -15.11 -10.93
CA ILE A 429 -6.71 -15.19 -12.40
C ILE A 429 -6.33 -16.61 -12.83
N GLY A 430 -5.28 -17.19 -12.24
CA GLY A 430 -4.85 -18.56 -12.53
C GLY A 430 -5.96 -19.60 -12.25
N TYR A 431 -6.58 -19.51 -11.08
CA TYR A 431 -7.66 -20.41 -10.68
C TYR A 431 -8.88 -20.33 -11.61
N LEU A 432 -9.35 -19.12 -11.93
CA LEU A 432 -10.52 -18.93 -12.79
C LEU A 432 -10.28 -19.37 -14.23
N SER A 433 -9.08 -19.15 -14.75
CA SER A 433 -8.73 -19.53 -16.13
C SER A 433 -8.70 -21.04 -16.32
N LYS A 434 -8.31 -21.80 -15.29
CA LYS A 434 -8.35 -23.27 -15.30
C LYS A 434 -9.77 -23.82 -15.22
N ASN A 435 -10.62 -23.22 -14.37
CA ASN A 435 -11.96 -23.75 -14.10
C ASN A 435 -12.98 -23.48 -15.21
N GLN A 436 -12.84 -22.37 -15.95
CA GLN A 436 -13.73 -22.07 -17.05
C GLN A 436 -13.59 -23.10 -18.20
N ALA A 437 -12.40 -23.67 -18.38
CA ALA A 437 -12.15 -24.71 -19.37
C ALA A 437 -12.82 -26.05 -19.02
N LYS A 438 -13.06 -26.35 -17.74
CA LYS A 438 -13.77 -27.56 -17.30
C LYS A 438 -15.27 -27.53 -17.62
N GLY A 439 -15.88 -26.33 -17.74
CA GLY A 439 -17.31 -26.15 -18.04
C GLY A 439 -17.68 -26.25 -19.54
N GLN A 440 -16.74 -26.19 -20.43
CA GLN A 440 -16.98 -26.38 -21.89
C GLN A 440 -16.76 -27.85 -22.25
N LYS A 441 -17.82 -28.51 -22.70
CA LYS A 441 -17.78 -29.90 -23.23
C LYS A 441 -16.89 -30.00 -24.48
N GLY A 442 -15.60 -30.07 -24.28
CA GLY A 442 -14.56 -30.23 -25.26
C GLY A 442 -13.21 -30.09 -24.54
N ARG A 443 -12.24 -30.95 -24.86
CA ARG A 443 -10.88 -30.88 -24.31
C ARG A 443 -10.35 -29.47 -24.54
N ALA A 444 -10.40 -28.63 -23.48
CA ALA A 444 -9.73 -27.35 -23.51
C ALA A 444 -8.24 -27.59 -23.78
N THR A 445 -7.77 -27.13 -24.92
CA THR A 445 -6.35 -27.17 -25.22
C THR A 445 -5.68 -26.11 -24.35
N GLY A 446 -4.50 -26.37 -23.80
CA GLY A 446 -3.77 -25.41 -22.95
C GLY A 446 -3.60 -24.01 -23.57
N ARG A 447 -3.81 -23.89 -24.90
CA ARG A 447 -3.83 -22.61 -25.63
C ARG A 447 -5.08 -21.76 -25.33
N ALA A 448 -6.26 -22.38 -25.11
CA ALA A 448 -7.49 -21.66 -24.81
C ALA A 448 -7.47 -21.13 -23.36
N GLU A 449 -6.99 -21.94 -22.41
CA GLU A 449 -6.80 -21.56 -21.03
C GLU A 449 -5.83 -20.38 -20.90
N ARG A 450 -4.71 -20.43 -21.63
CA ARG A 450 -3.71 -19.37 -21.68
C ARG A 450 -4.28 -18.07 -22.26
N LYS A 451 -5.10 -18.14 -23.32
CA LYS A 451 -5.78 -16.97 -23.88
C LYS A 451 -6.74 -16.34 -22.86
N ASP A 452 -7.47 -17.15 -22.10
CA ASP A 452 -8.38 -16.66 -21.03
C ASP A 452 -7.61 -15.99 -19.90
N PHE A 453 -6.45 -16.54 -19.48
CA PHE A 453 -5.59 -15.93 -18.48
C PHE A 453 -5.20 -14.50 -18.87
N PHE A 454 -4.66 -14.31 -20.07
CA PHE A 454 -4.24 -12.98 -20.53
C PHE A 454 -5.42 -12.04 -20.77
N ALA A 455 -6.58 -12.53 -21.19
CA ALA A 455 -7.78 -11.71 -21.37
C ALA A 455 -8.32 -11.19 -20.02
N ARG A 456 -8.26 -12.01 -18.96
CA ARG A 456 -8.60 -11.58 -17.60
C ARG A 456 -7.60 -10.58 -17.07
N LEU A 457 -6.31 -10.87 -17.21
CA LEU A 457 -5.23 -9.97 -16.81
C LEU A 457 -5.39 -8.61 -17.50
N ASP A 458 -5.69 -8.60 -18.78
CA ASP A 458 -5.91 -7.40 -19.59
C ASP A 458 -7.02 -6.51 -19.02
N LYS A 459 -8.17 -7.13 -18.74
CA LYS A 459 -9.32 -6.42 -18.15
C LYS A 459 -9.01 -5.82 -16.79
N ILE A 460 -8.31 -6.56 -15.93
CA ILE A 460 -7.97 -6.10 -14.57
C ILE A 460 -6.91 -4.99 -14.63
N MET A 461 -5.92 -5.10 -15.53
CA MET A 461 -4.94 -4.02 -15.75
C MET A 461 -5.60 -2.74 -16.25
N ASP A 462 -6.59 -2.81 -17.14
CA ASP A 462 -7.31 -1.63 -17.62
C ASP A 462 -8.09 -0.92 -16.49
N LEU A 463 -8.72 -1.68 -15.59
CA LEU A 463 -9.38 -1.13 -14.39
C LEU A 463 -8.36 -0.52 -13.42
N ALA A 464 -7.19 -1.16 -13.25
CA ALA A 464 -6.11 -0.61 -12.43
C ALA A 464 -5.59 0.72 -12.99
N LYS A 465 -5.39 0.82 -14.33
CA LYS A 465 -5.07 2.08 -15.01
C LYS A 465 -6.12 3.16 -14.73
N GLU A 466 -7.41 2.84 -14.96
CA GLU A 466 -8.51 3.78 -14.72
C GLU A 466 -8.53 4.30 -13.28
N SER A 467 -8.31 3.41 -12.31
CA SER A 467 -8.21 3.75 -10.88
C SER A 467 -7.09 4.76 -10.60
N LEU A 468 -5.88 4.49 -11.12
CA LEU A 468 -4.70 5.33 -10.91
C LEU A 468 -4.83 6.70 -11.59
N GLU A 469 -5.38 6.76 -12.80
CA GLU A 469 -5.65 8.02 -13.50
C GLU A 469 -6.74 8.84 -12.78
N THR A 470 -7.75 8.18 -12.22
CA THR A 470 -8.77 8.84 -11.41
C THR A 470 -8.16 9.42 -10.13
N LYS A 471 -7.33 8.63 -9.41
CA LYS A 471 -6.60 9.10 -8.22
C LYS A 471 -5.74 10.32 -8.55
N ARG A 472 -4.95 10.26 -9.64
CA ARG A 472 -4.08 11.36 -10.09
C ARG A 472 -4.86 12.67 -10.30
N LYS A 473 -5.98 12.62 -11.00
CA LYS A 473 -6.84 13.79 -11.26
C LYS A 473 -7.40 14.40 -9.98
N ILE A 474 -7.86 13.57 -9.05
CA ILE A 474 -8.44 14.03 -7.79
C ILE A 474 -7.39 14.66 -6.89
N ILE A 475 -6.23 14.00 -6.71
CA ILE A 475 -5.14 14.52 -5.88
C ILE A 475 -4.61 15.84 -6.45
N ASP A 476 -4.40 15.95 -7.79
CA ASP A 476 -3.99 17.20 -8.41
C ASP A 476 -5.01 18.34 -8.23
N SER A 477 -6.31 18.00 -8.30
CA SER A 477 -7.38 18.95 -8.01
C SER A 477 -7.34 19.46 -6.56
N PHE A 478 -7.09 18.58 -5.59
CA PHE A 478 -6.99 18.96 -4.18
C PHE A 478 -5.72 19.72 -3.87
N MET A 479 -4.61 19.40 -4.55
CA MET A 479 -3.37 20.17 -4.51
C MET A 479 -3.60 21.62 -4.94
N LYS A 480 -4.29 21.84 -6.06
CA LYS A 480 -4.66 23.15 -6.56
C LYS A 480 -5.55 23.94 -5.59
N LYS A 481 -6.41 23.24 -4.84
CA LYS A 481 -7.25 23.83 -3.78
C LYS A 481 -6.48 24.15 -2.49
N GLY A 482 -5.22 23.74 -2.37
CA GLY A 482 -4.37 24.01 -1.21
C GLY A 482 -4.50 23.03 -0.06
N LEU A 483 -5.06 21.80 -0.30
CA LEU A 483 -5.19 20.79 0.75
C LEU A 483 -3.84 20.22 1.22
N TYR A 484 -2.80 20.32 0.39
CA TYR A 484 -1.44 19.85 0.68
C TYR A 484 -0.48 21.05 0.66
N PRO A 485 -0.45 21.87 1.72
CA PRO A 485 0.25 23.16 1.68
C PRO A 485 1.76 23.03 1.53
N TYR A 486 2.40 22.07 2.22
CA TYR A 486 3.86 21.89 2.15
C TYR A 486 4.28 21.17 0.86
N ALA A 487 3.62 20.08 0.48
CA ALA A 487 3.90 19.40 -0.79
C ALA A 487 3.72 20.34 -1.97
N ARG A 488 2.71 21.22 -1.94
CA ARG A 488 2.51 22.25 -2.96
C ARG A 488 3.71 23.20 -3.07
N PHE A 489 4.35 23.56 -1.97
CA PHE A 489 5.52 24.41 -1.96
C PHE A 489 6.75 23.70 -2.52
N TYR A 490 7.06 22.48 -2.01
CA TYR A 490 8.25 21.74 -2.42
C TYR A 490 8.17 21.15 -3.83
N LEU A 491 6.97 20.99 -4.38
CA LEU A 491 6.73 20.54 -5.76
C LEU A 491 6.46 21.68 -6.74
N ASP A 492 6.61 22.95 -6.34
CA ASP A 492 6.29 24.12 -7.17
C ASP A 492 7.12 24.18 -8.46
N ASN A 493 8.37 23.72 -8.43
CA ASN A 493 9.24 23.62 -9.59
C ASN A 493 8.72 22.61 -10.63
N ILE A 494 8.17 21.48 -10.17
CA ILE A 494 7.54 20.49 -11.07
C ILE A 494 6.30 21.12 -11.72
N TYR A 495 5.46 21.78 -10.92
CA TYR A 495 4.26 22.44 -11.43
C TYR A 495 4.58 23.53 -12.47
N LYS A 496 5.56 24.39 -12.21
CA LYS A 496 6.00 25.43 -13.14
C LYS A 496 6.45 24.89 -14.49
N ARG A 497 7.09 23.71 -14.48
CA ARG A 497 7.61 23.08 -15.72
C ARG A 497 6.57 22.23 -16.45
N ARG A 498 5.64 21.58 -15.73
CA ARG A 498 4.76 20.52 -16.25
C ARG A 498 3.27 20.83 -16.13
N GLY A 499 2.87 21.86 -15.39
CA GLY A 499 1.47 22.19 -15.12
C GLY A 499 0.74 21.24 -14.18
N ASN A 500 1.44 20.25 -13.62
CA ASN A 500 0.93 19.28 -12.65
C ASN A 500 2.01 19.02 -11.59
N TYR A 501 1.64 19.04 -10.30
CA TYR A 501 2.58 18.86 -9.19
C TYR A 501 3.16 17.45 -9.15
N TRP A 502 2.37 16.45 -9.53
CA TRP A 502 2.70 15.02 -9.46
C TRP A 502 3.13 14.45 -10.82
N ALA A 503 3.58 15.28 -11.74
CA ALA A 503 3.96 14.86 -13.09
C ALA A 503 5.10 13.83 -13.14
N ASN A 504 5.98 13.84 -12.12
CA ASN A 504 7.10 12.90 -12.01
C ASN A 504 6.75 11.65 -11.22
N HIS A 505 5.53 11.53 -10.66
CA HIS A 505 5.11 10.37 -9.89
C HIS A 505 4.58 9.27 -10.81
N PHE A 506 4.96 8.03 -10.52
CA PHE A 506 4.53 6.85 -11.26
C PHE A 506 3.12 6.43 -10.83
N SER A 507 2.35 5.92 -11.77
CA SER A 507 1.17 5.09 -11.54
C SER A 507 1.65 3.65 -11.43
N THR A 508 1.59 3.04 -10.24
CA THR A 508 2.22 1.75 -9.96
C THR A 508 1.20 0.62 -10.02
N ILE A 509 1.47 -0.38 -10.86
CA ILE A 509 0.72 -1.64 -10.88
C ILE A 509 1.61 -2.73 -10.31
N GLY A 510 1.14 -3.38 -9.25
CA GLY A 510 1.83 -4.47 -8.59
C GLY A 510 1.16 -5.81 -8.81
N VAL A 511 1.81 -6.86 -8.38
CA VAL A 511 1.30 -8.24 -8.45
C VAL A 511 1.50 -8.99 -7.15
N ILE A 512 0.61 -9.96 -6.88
CA ILE A 512 0.73 -10.88 -5.76
C ILE A 512 0.24 -12.28 -6.15
N GLY A 513 0.79 -13.30 -5.52
CA GLY A 513 0.31 -14.68 -5.68
C GLY A 513 0.66 -15.33 -7.02
N MET A 514 1.81 -15.00 -7.63
CA MET A 514 2.26 -15.67 -8.86
C MET A 514 2.45 -17.16 -8.63
N ASN A 515 3.06 -17.56 -7.53
CA ASN A 515 3.26 -18.97 -7.21
C ASN A 515 1.92 -19.73 -7.15
N GLU A 516 0.92 -19.15 -6.49
CA GLU A 516 -0.43 -19.72 -6.38
C GLU A 516 -1.18 -19.68 -7.73
N ALA A 517 -0.92 -18.65 -8.56
CA ALA A 517 -1.43 -18.61 -9.93
C ALA A 517 -0.92 -19.80 -10.74
N LEU A 518 0.37 -20.08 -10.69
CA LEU A 518 1.00 -21.21 -11.36
C LEU A 518 0.46 -22.56 -10.85
N LYS A 519 0.38 -22.73 -9.52
CA LYS A 519 -0.17 -23.95 -8.91
C LYS A 519 -1.61 -24.22 -9.35
N ASN A 520 -2.48 -23.23 -9.27
CA ASN A 520 -3.89 -23.36 -9.65
C ASN A 520 -4.10 -23.49 -11.15
N PHE A 521 -3.28 -22.82 -11.97
CA PHE A 521 -3.43 -22.79 -13.42
C PHE A 521 -2.84 -24.01 -14.12
N MET A 522 -1.59 -24.37 -13.78
CA MET A 522 -0.85 -25.38 -14.54
C MET A 522 -0.16 -26.44 -13.68
N GLY A 523 -0.29 -26.38 -12.34
CA GLY A 523 0.34 -27.33 -11.43
C GLY A 523 1.84 -27.13 -11.23
N GLU A 524 2.38 -25.97 -11.62
CA GLU A 524 3.79 -25.60 -11.52
C GLU A 524 4.00 -24.56 -10.41
N THR A 525 5.26 -24.20 -10.13
CA THR A 525 5.62 -23.21 -9.11
C THR A 525 6.64 -22.21 -9.66
N THR A 526 6.92 -21.15 -8.91
CA THR A 526 8.02 -20.21 -9.23
C THR A 526 9.42 -20.82 -9.09
N ALA A 527 9.51 -22.06 -8.65
CA ALA A 527 10.77 -22.83 -8.57
C ALA A 527 10.94 -23.82 -9.74
N THR A 528 9.97 -23.99 -10.61
CA THR A 528 10.07 -24.91 -11.75
C THR A 528 10.37 -24.16 -13.04
N GLU A 529 11.16 -24.75 -13.92
CA GLU A 529 11.53 -24.12 -15.21
C GLU A 529 10.30 -23.65 -16.03
N LYS A 530 9.26 -24.49 -16.09
CA LYS A 530 8.01 -24.13 -16.80
C LYS A 530 7.26 -23.01 -16.10
N GLY A 531 7.22 -23.02 -14.78
CA GLY A 531 6.61 -21.98 -13.98
C GLY A 531 7.31 -20.65 -14.12
N VAL A 532 8.64 -20.63 -14.01
CA VAL A 532 9.47 -19.43 -14.23
C VAL A 532 9.24 -18.85 -15.63
N LYS A 533 9.29 -19.68 -16.70
CA LYS A 533 9.05 -19.23 -18.07
C LYS A 533 7.67 -18.58 -18.26
N PHE A 534 6.63 -19.15 -17.64
CA PHE A 534 5.29 -18.56 -17.74
C PHE A 534 5.19 -17.28 -16.90
N ALA A 535 5.80 -17.23 -15.72
CA ALA A 535 5.87 -16.02 -14.90
C ALA A 535 6.58 -14.88 -15.63
N GLU A 536 7.72 -15.15 -16.28
CA GLU A 536 8.44 -14.18 -17.13
C GLU A 536 7.56 -13.65 -18.27
N GLU A 537 6.82 -14.52 -18.95
CA GLU A 537 5.89 -14.11 -20.00
C GLU A 537 4.81 -13.18 -19.47
N VAL A 538 4.24 -13.48 -18.30
CA VAL A 538 3.24 -12.62 -17.66
C VAL A 538 3.84 -11.25 -17.35
N LEU A 539 5.03 -11.19 -16.72
CA LEU A 539 5.69 -9.93 -16.39
C LEU A 539 6.05 -9.11 -17.66
N VAL A 540 6.55 -9.75 -18.70
CA VAL A 540 6.86 -9.08 -19.99
C VAL A 540 5.57 -8.55 -20.63
N TYR A 541 4.50 -9.33 -20.61
CA TYR A 541 3.19 -8.89 -21.11
C TYR A 541 2.71 -7.63 -20.36
N MET A 542 2.78 -7.64 -19.03
CA MET A 542 2.39 -6.50 -18.21
C MET A 542 3.24 -5.27 -18.51
N ARG A 543 4.58 -5.41 -18.60
CA ARG A 543 5.48 -4.30 -18.99
C ARG A 543 5.10 -3.68 -20.32
N ASN A 544 4.87 -4.49 -21.34
CA ASN A 544 4.47 -4.02 -22.66
C ASN A 544 3.14 -3.26 -22.62
N LYS A 545 2.22 -3.67 -21.76
CA LYS A 545 0.95 -2.98 -21.57
C LYS A 545 1.14 -1.64 -20.84
N LEU A 546 2.03 -1.58 -19.85
CA LEU A 546 2.36 -0.33 -19.16
C LEU A 546 2.99 0.72 -20.10
N ILE A 547 3.81 0.28 -21.05
CA ILE A 547 4.35 1.17 -22.11
C ILE A 547 3.21 1.80 -22.91
N LYS A 548 2.21 1.00 -23.33
CA LYS A 548 1.02 1.53 -24.01
C LYS A 548 0.25 2.53 -23.15
N TYR A 549 0.11 2.26 -21.84
CA TYR A 549 -0.55 3.18 -20.93
C TYR A 549 0.21 4.52 -20.83
N GLN A 550 1.54 4.49 -20.82
CA GLN A 550 2.35 5.71 -20.87
C GLN A 550 2.13 6.51 -22.15
N GLU A 551 2.05 5.83 -23.30
CA GLU A 551 1.77 6.46 -24.60
C GLU A 551 0.36 7.07 -24.64
N GLU A 552 -0.66 6.35 -24.12
CA GLU A 552 -2.06 6.79 -24.10
C GLU A 552 -2.31 7.98 -23.17
N THR A 553 -1.70 7.96 -21.99
CA THR A 553 -2.03 8.92 -20.90
C THR A 553 -1.03 10.08 -20.79
N GLY A 554 0.18 9.90 -21.31
CA GLY A 554 1.30 10.82 -21.07
C GLY A 554 1.87 10.75 -19.66
N ASN A 555 1.37 9.88 -18.77
CA ASN A 555 1.83 9.68 -17.39
C ASN A 555 2.84 8.54 -17.29
N LEU A 556 3.60 8.50 -16.19
CA LEU A 556 4.57 7.45 -15.92
C LEU A 556 3.90 6.24 -15.28
N TYR A 557 4.28 5.04 -15.72
CA TYR A 557 3.83 3.76 -15.17
C TYR A 557 5.01 2.86 -14.86
N ASN A 558 4.90 2.07 -13.79
CA ASN A 558 5.86 1.03 -13.46
C ASN A 558 5.19 -0.23 -12.94
N LEU A 559 5.93 -1.35 -13.01
CA LEU A 559 5.54 -2.66 -12.52
C LEU A 559 6.28 -2.95 -11.22
N GLU A 560 5.57 -3.25 -10.15
CA GLU A 560 6.11 -3.48 -8.81
C GLU A 560 5.95 -4.93 -8.36
N ALA A 561 7.00 -5.45 -7.73
CA ALA A 561 6.91 -6.63 -6.89
C ALA A 561 6.30 -6.22 -5.54
N THR A 562 4.99 -6.20 -5.44
CA THR A 562 4.29 -5.65 -4.27
C THR A 562 4.73 -6.31 -2.96
N PRO A 563 5.15 -5.53 -1.97
CA PRO A 563 5.36 -6.03 -0.60
C PRO A 563 4.00 -6.19 0.08
N GLY A 564 3.39 -7.38 -0.08
CA GLY A 564 2.03 -7.65 0.37
C GLY A 564 1.94 -7.94 1.86
N GLU A 565 1.84 -6.93 2.73
CA GLU A 565 1.56 -7.12 4.15
C GLU A 565 0.06 -7.47 4.36
N GLY A 566 -0.80 -6.48 4.49
CA GLY A 566 -2.25 -6.70 4.60
C GLY A 566 -2.89 -7.24 3.32
N THR A 567 -2.33 -6.88 2.15
CA THR A 567 -2.85 -7.30 0.83
C THR A 567 -2.83 -8.81 0.65
N SER A 568 -1.74 -9.49 1.03
CA SER A 568 -1.59 -10.94 0.94
C SER A 568 -2.70 -11.67 1.69
N TYR A 569 -2.95 -11.26 2.93
CA TYR A 569 -3.97 -11.84 3.79
C TYR A 569 -5.39 -11.47 3.33
N ARG A 570 -5.65 -10.18 3.06
CA ARG A 570 -6.96 -9.69 2.62
C ARG A 570 -7.48 -10.43 1.38
N LEU A 571 -6.66 -10.57 0.37
CA LEU A 571 -7.05 -11.24 -0.88
C LEU A 571 -7.25 -12.75 -0.66
N ALA A 572 -6.39 -13.39 0.12
CA ALA A 572 -6.50 -14.81 0.41
C ALA A 572 -7.79 -15.16 1.21
N ILE A 573 -8.16 -14.38 2.23
CA ILE A 573 -9.41 -14.63 2.98
C ILE A 573 -10.67 -14.42 2.12
N LYS A 574 -10.63 -13.46 1.17
CA LYS A 574 -11.75 -13.26 0.23
C LYS A 574 -11.89 -14.44 -0.72
N ASP A 575 -10.77 -14.93 -1.23
CA ASP A 575 -10.75 -16.08 -2.14
C ASP A 575 -11.14 -17.38 -1.44
N ARG A 576 -10.71 -17.61 -0.20
CA ARG A 576 -11.15 -18.78 0.60
C ARG A 576 -12.67 -18.84 0.71
N LYS A 577 -13.32 -17.71 1.02
CA LYS A 577 -14.79 -17.65 1.13
C LYS A 577 -15.51 -17.96 -0.19
N LYS A 578 -14.91 -17.59 -1.31
CA LYS A 578 -15.54 -17.68 -2.64
C LYS A 578 -15.16 -18.95 -3.40
N TYR A 579 -13.98 -19.48 -3.14
CA TYR A 579 -13.37 -20.62 -3.84
C TYR A 579 -12.67 -21.57 -2.86
N PRO A 580 -13.46 -22.44 -2.14
CA PRO A 580 -12.91 -23.31 -1.09
C PRO A 580 -11.88 -24.35 -1.58
N ASP A 581 -11.90 -24.67 -2.87
CA ASP A 581 -10.98 -25.64 -3.51
C ASP A 581 -9.70 -24.98 -4.09
N MET A 582 -9.54 -23.66 -3.90
CA MET A 582 -8.36 -22.94 -4.36
C MET A 582 -7.12 -23.29 -3.52
N ILE A 583 -5.95 -23.31 -4.18
CA ILE A 583 -4.65 -23.55 -3.54
C ILE A 583 -4.05 -22.21 -3.15
N PHE A 584 -3.71 -22.08 -1.85
CA PHE A 584 -3.01 -20.92 -1.26
C PHE A 584 -1.53 -21.24 -1.05
N ALA A 585 -0.76 -20.33 -0.49
CA ALA A 585 0.66 -20.53 -0.23
C ALA A 585 0.90 -21.74 0.70
N ASN A 586 0.09 -21.84 1.75
CA ASN A 586 0.06 -22.96 2.71
C ASN A 586 -0.85 -24.13 2.29
N GLY A 587 -1.16 -24.27 1.00
CA GLY A 587 -1.92 -25.39 0.45
C GLY A 587 -3.42 -25.16 0.34
N GLN A 588 -4.20 -26.24 0.30
CA GLN A 588 -5.66 -26.19 0.33
C GLN A 588 -6.14 -26.10 1.78
N VAL A 589 -6.58 -24.92 2.19
CA VAL A 589 -7.08 -24.71 3.57
C VAL A 589 -8.58 -25.02 3.71
N GLY A 590 -9.31 -25.11 2.58
CA GLY A 590 -10.75 -25.41 2.56
C GLY A 590 -11.57 -24.44 3.43
N GLU A 591 -12.58 -24.99 4.11
CA GLU A 591 -13.42 -24.26 5.07
C GLU A 591 -12.87 -24.28 6.51
N ASN A 592 -11.64 -24.77 6.73
CA ASN A 592 -11.04 -24.80 8.06
C ASN A 592 -10.65 -23.39 8.52
N GLU A 593 -11.50 -22.77 9.31
CA GLU A 593 -11.29 -21.40 9.83
C GLU A 593 -10.10 -21.28 10.80
N LYS A 594 -9.52 -22.40 11.27
CA LYS A 594 -8.34 -22.38 12.14
C LYS A 594 -7.03 -22.15 11.37
N ILE A 595 -7.03 -22.34 10.05
CA ILE A 595 -5.86 -22.16 9.20
C ILE A 595 -6.04 -20.84 8.43
N GLU A 596 -5.20 -19.85 8.71
CA GLU A 596 -5.25 -18.56 8.03
C GLU A 596 -4.50 -18.64 6.69
N PRO A 597 -5.19 -18.36 5.55
CA PRO A 597 -4.55 -18.40 4.24
C PRO A 597 -3.73 -17.14 4.00
N TYR A 598 -2.71 -17.26 3.17
CA TYR A 598 -1.97 -16.12 2.64
C TYR A 598 -1.50 -16.39 1.21
N TYR A 599 -1.12 -15.34 0.49
CA TYR A 599 -0.48 -15.43 -0.81
C TYR A 599 1.00 -15.11 -0.73
N THR A 600 1.81 -15.82 -1.50
CA THR A 600 3.22 -15.51 -1.69
C THR A 600 3.37 -14.10 -2.28
N ASN A 601 4.30 -13.32 -1.73
CA ASN A 601 4.55 -11.96 -2.24
C ASN A 601 5.01 -11.99 -3.69
N SER A 602 4.39 -11.18 -4.53
CA SER A 602 4.74 -10.97 -5.93
C SER A 602 5.06 -12.28 -6.69
N THR A 603 6.29 -12.41 -7.20
CA THR A 603 6.84 -13.60 -7.85
C THR A 603 7.89 -14.31 -7.01
N GLN A 604 7.94 -14.03 -5.70
CA GLN A 604 8.89 -14.66 -4.80
C GLN A 604 8.71 -16.18 -4.76
N LEU A 605 9.75 -16.88 -4.31
CA LEU A 605 9.62 -18.30 -3.95
C LEU A 605 8.69 -18.46 -2.75
N PRO A 606 7.99 -19.60 -2.63
CA PRO A 606 7.35 -19.96 -1.37
C PRO A 606 8.39 -19.94 -0.25
N VAL A 607 8.01 -19.36 0.89
CA VAL A 607 8.93 -19.16 2.04
C VAL A 607 9.48 -20.48 2.63
N ASN A 608 8.87 -21.61 2.28
CA ASN A 608 9.25 -22.96 2.71
C ASN A 608 9.92 -23.78 1.60
N HIS A 609 10.37 -23.16 0.51
CA HIS A 609 10.91 -23.90 -0.64
C HIS A 609 12.30 -24.50 -0.36
N THR A 610 13.26 -23.67 0.04
CA THR A 610 14.66 -24.08 0.22
C THR A 610 15.30 -23.40 1.43
N GLU A 611 16.30 -24.04 2.00
CA GLU A 611 17.20 -23.48 3.02
C GLU A 611 18.51 -22.97 2.39
N ASP A 612 18.76 -23.28 1.10
CA ASP A 612 19.92 -22.79 0.37
C ASP A 612 19.66 -21.40 -0.22
N PHE A 613 20.43 -20.43 0.27
CA PHE A 613 20.26 -19.04 -0.16
C PHE A 613 20.70 -18.83 -1.62
N PHE A 614 21.73 -19.51 -2.08
CA PHE A 614 22.21 -19.38 -3.46
C PHE A 614 21.24 -19.99 -4.46
N GLU A 615 20.62 -21.13 -4.12
CA GLU A 615 19.54 -21.69 -4.92
C GLU A 615 18.37 -20.70 -5.05
N ALA A 616 18.02 -20.02 -3.95
CA ALA A 616 16.97 -18.99 -3.99
C ALA A 616 17.36 -17.80 -4.88
N LEU A 617 18.62 -17.36 -4.85
CA LEU A 617 19.12 -16.29 -5.72
C LEU A 617 19.03 -16.70 -7.19
N ASP A 618 19.50 -17.90 -7.55
CA ASP A 618 19.49 -18.43 -8.92
C ASP A 618 18.07 -18.51 -9.49
N LEU A 619 17.11 -18.98 -8.69
CA LEU A 619 15.71 -19.12 -9.12
C LEU A 619 14.98 -17.78 -9.22
N GLN A 620 15.41 -16.75 -8.52
CA GLN A 620 14.71 -15.48 -8.45
C GLN A 620 15.27 -14.38 -9.36
N GLU A 621 16.53 -14.46 -9.75
CA GLU A 621 17.22 -13.42 -10.52
C GLU A 621 16.44 -13.03 -11.78
N SER A 622 16.05 -14.03 -12.57
CA SER A 622 15.37 -13.79 -13.86
C SER A 622 14.01 -13.09 -13.70
N LEU A 623 13.29 -13.36 -12.61
CA LEU A 623 12.00 -12.75 -12.31
C LEU A 623 12.16 -11.35 -11.71
N GLN A 624 13.10 -11.17 -10.77
CA GLN A 624 13.32 -9.89 -10.08
C GLN A 624 13.78 -8.79 -11.03
N THR A 625 14.57 -9.15 -12.05
CA THR A 625 15.04 -8.21 -13.09
C THR A 625 13.97 -7.73 -14.07
N LYS A 626 12.78 -8.37 -14.09
CA LYS A 626 11.67 -7.95 -14.97
C LYS A 626 10.87 -6.77 -14.41
N TYR A 627 10.97 -6.47 -13.14
CA TYR A 627 10.27 -5.34 -12.55
C TYR A 627 10.89 -4.00 -12.93
N THR A 628 10.06 -2.99 -13.16
CA THR A 628 10.47 -1.61 -13.46
C THR A 628 10.19 -0.66 -12.29
N GLY A 629 9.49 -1.15 -11.29
CA GLY A 629 9.25 -0.50 -10.00
C GLY A 629 10.00 -1.21 -8.88
N GLY A 630 9.42 -1.22 -7.67
CA GLY A 630 10.01 -1.85 -6.50
C GLY A 630 10.16 -3.37 -6.65
N THR A 631 11.34 -3.86 -6.30
CA THR A 631 11.58 -5.30 -6.10
C THR A 631 12.72 -5.49 -5.12
N VAL A 632 12.61 -6.46 -4.24
CA VAL A 632 13.69 -6.83 -3.30
C VAL A 632 13.67 -8.33 -3.04
N LEU A 633 14.85 -8.95 -3.03
CA LEU A 633 15.01 -10.27 -2.48
C LEU A 633 15.41 -10.18 -1.00
N HIS A 634 14.60 -10.77 -0.12
CA HIS A 634 14.89 -10.86 1.30
C HIS A 634 15.52 -12.21 1.64
N GLY A 635 16.78 -12.20 2.08
CA GLY A 635 17.41 -13.35 2.70
C GLY A 635 16.98 -13.45 4.17
N PHE A 636 16.06 -14.35 4.49
CA PHE A 636 15.65 -14.64 5.87
C PHE A 636 16.62 -15.61 6.49
N MET A 637 17.53 -15.10 7.35
CA MET A 637 18.54 -15.91 8.04
C MET A 637 17.96 -16.37 9.39
N GLY A 638 18.21 -17.63 9.75
CA GLY A 638 17.71 -18.21 10.98
C GLY A 638 18.28 -17.58 12.23
N GLU A 639 19.51 -17.09 12.11
CA GLU A 639 20.23 -16.47 13.21
C GLU A 639 21.17 -15.38 12.70
N ARG A 640 21.81 -14.68 13.63
CA ARG A 640 22.85 -13.71 13.32
C ARG A 640 23.94 -14.33 12.44
N ILE A 641 24.32 -13.64 11.36
CA ILE A 641 25.51 -14.00 10.59
C ILE A 641 26.74 -13.87 11.50
N GLN A 642 27.64 -14.85 11.46
CA GLN A 642 28.70 -15.02 12.46
C GLN A 642 29.53 -13.76 12.73
N ASP A 643 29.91 -13.04 11.66
CA ASP A 643 30.78 -11.87 11.76
C ASP A 643 30.57 -10.87 10.61
N ALA A 644 31.18 -9.69 10.74
CA ALA A 644 31.13 -8.62 9.76
C ALA A 644 31.82 -9.02 8.43
N GLU A 645 32.90 -9.81 8.46
CA GLU A 645 33.62 -10.22 7.26
C GLU A 645 32.83 -11.22 6.41
N THR A 646 32.15 -12.16 7.05
CA THR A 646 31.22 -13.08 6.36
C THR A 646 30.06 -12.30 5.73
N THR A 647 29.50 -11.32 6.44
CA THR A 647 28.46 -10.43 5.91
C THR A 647 28.95 -9.66 4.70
N LYS A 648 30.12 -9.03 4.79
CA LYS A 648 30.75 -8.29 3.69
C LYS A 648 30.96 -9.17 2.46
N LYS A 649 31.52 -10.37 2.66
CA LYS A 649 31.73 -11.34 1.56
C LYS A 649 30.46 -11.75 0.88
N LEU A 650 29.38 -11.97 1.67
CA LEU A 650 28.09 -12.36 1.13
C LEU A 650 27.47 -11.22 0.30
N VAL A 651 27.44 -9.99 0.83
CA VAL A 651 26.96 -8.81 0.11
C VAL A 651 27.76 -8.59 -1.17
N LYS A 652 29.10 -8.69 -1.10
CA LYS A 652 29.98 -8.58 -2.26
C LYS A 652 29.66 -9.64 -3.32
N THR A 653 29.56 -10.91 -2.91
CA THR A 653 29.27 -12.02 -3.82
C THR A 653 27.94 -11.82 -4.54
N ILE A 654 26.90 -11.41 -3.82
CA ILE A 654 25.59 -11.14 -4.42
C ILE A 654 25.69 -9.98 -5.41
N SER A 655 26.32 -8.88 -5.02
CA SER A 655 26.45 -7.69 -5.87
C SER A 655 27.24 -7.93 -7.15
N GLU A 656 28.28 -8.76 -7.09
CA GLU A 656 29.15 -9.05 -8.24
C GLU A 656 28.62 -10.15 -9.17
N LYS A 657 27.90 -11.14 -8.61
CA LYS A 657 27.46 -12.32 -9.37
C LYS A 657 26.02 -12.28 -9.85
N TYR A 658 25.15 -11.53 -9.16
CA TYR A 658 23.70 -11.50 -9.46
C TYR A 658 23.26 -10.11 -9.93
N ALA A 659 22.35 -10.10 -10.91
CA ALA A 659 21.77 -8.87 -11.44
C ALA A 659 20.56 -8.35 -10.60
N LEU A 660 20.41 -8.86 -9.38
CA LEU A 660 19.35 -8.44 -8.46
C LEU A 660 19.47 -6.94 -8.14
N PRO A 661 18.43 -6.13 -8.39
CA PRO A 661 18.48 -4.69 -8.15
C PRO A 661 18.62 -4.31 -6.67
N TYR A 662 17.88 -5.02 -5.80
CA TYR A 662 17.89 -4.81 -4.35
C TYR A 662 17.82 -6.12 -3.61
N PHE A 663 18.54 -6.20 -2.50
CA PHE A 663 18.47 -7.35 -1.59
C PHE A 663 18.72 -6.94 -0.14
N THR A 664 18.33 -7.78 0.80
CA THR A 664 18.59 -7.63 2.23
C THR A 664 19.02 -8.97 2.82
N LEU A 665 19.80 -8.91 3.89
CA LEU A 665 20.09 -10.05 4.76
C LEU A 665 19.39 -9.80 6.09
N SER A 666 18.46 -10.65 6.50
CA SER A 666 17.55 -10.38 7.61
C SER A 666 17.55 -11.52 8.62
N PRO A 667 18.42 -11.45 9.64
CA PRO A 667 18.44 -12.43 10.73
C PRO A 667 17.17 -12.31 11.60
N THR A 668 16.76 -13.44 12.17
CA THR A 668 15.79 -13.47 13.27
C THR A 668 16.50 -13.26 14.59
N PHE A 669 15.95 -12.43 15.48
CA PHE A 669 16.49 -12.16 16.81
C PHE A 669 15.39 -11.87 17.83
N SER A 670 15.74 -11.90 19.10
CA SER A 670 14.79 -11.65 20.19
C SER A 670 15.27 -10.55 21.12
N ILE A 671 14.36 -9.82 21.74
CA ILE A 671 14.65 -8.81 22.76
C ILE A 671 13.99 -9.21 24.08
N CYS A 672 14.81 -9.45 25.08
CA CYS A 672 14.34 -9.64 26.45
C CYS A 672 14.28 -8.28 27.15
N PRO A 673 13.20 -7.93 27.86
CA PRO A 673 13.11 -6.67 28.61
C PRO A 673 14.22 -6.46 29.64
N SER A 674 14.77 -7.57 30.21
CA SER A 674 15.82 -7.52 31.24
C SER A 674 17.24 -7.74 30.69
N HIS A 675 17.42 -8.52 29.62
CA HIS A 675 18.73 -8.90 29.11
C HIS A 675 19.04 -8.31 27.72
N GLY A 676 18.10 -7.54 27.15
CA GLY A 676 18.26 -6.94 25.82
C GLY A 676 18.33 -7.97 24.69
N TYR A 677 19.20 -7.76 23.73
CA TYR A 677 19.35 -8.55 22.52
C TYR A 677 19.76 -10.02 22.76
N LEU A 678 19.09 -10.94 22.11
CA LEU A 678 19.35 -12.37 22.06
C LEU A 678 19.40 -12.82 20.60
N ILE A 679 20.37 -13.70 20.27
CA ILE A 679 20.52 -14.26 18.93
C ILE A 679 19.42 -15.31 18.70
N GLY A 680 18.77 -15.26 17.53
CA GLY A 680 17.78 -16.26 17.14
C GLY A 680 16.40 -16.05 17.79
N GLU A 681 15.51 -17.00 17.56
CA GLU A 681 14.15 -16.98 18.07
C GLU A 681 14.05 -17.54 19.50
N HIS A 682 13.61 -16.70 20.41
CA HIS A 682 13.34 -17.07 21.80
C HIS A 682 12.00 -16.50 22.24
N GLN A 683 11.00 -17.36 22.46
CA GLN A 683 9.71 -16.94 23.03
C GLN A 683 9.84 -16.62 24.52
N LEU A 684 10.73 -17.33 25.21
CA LEU A 684 11.10 -17.12 26.62
C LEU A 684 12.61 -16.88 26.72
N CYS A 685 13.00 -15.97 27.61
CA CYS A 685 14.41 -15.62 27.79
C CYS A 685 15.21 -16.76 28.42
N PRO A 686 16.25 -17.30 27.75
CA PRO A 686 17.08 -18.38 28.31
C PRO A 686 17.97 -17.93 29.47
N LYS A 687 18.11 -16.61 29.71
CA LYS A 687 18.96 -16.03 30.75
C LYS A 687 18.21 -15.62 32.00
N CYS A 688 16.89 -15.52 31.94
CA CYS A 688 16.05 -15.11 33.09
C CYS A 688 15.87 -16.27 34.06
N VAL A 689 15.99 -16.02 35.35
CA VAL A 689 15.68 -17.01 36.42
C VAL A 689 14.18 -17.23 36.53
N VAL A 690 13.38 -16.18 36.36
CA VAL A 690 11.92 -16.24 36.26
C VAL A 690 11.54 -16.10 34.80
N GLU A 691 10.64 -16.97 34.33
CA GLU A 691 10.21 -16.95 32.92
C GLU A 691 9.75 -15.56 32.48
N GLN A 692 10.40 -15.02 31.48
CA GLN A 692 10.09 -13.73 30.88
C GLN A 692 9.98 -13.86 29.38
N LYS A 693 8.84 -13.40 28.83
CA LYS A 693 8.61 -13.35 27.39
C LYS A 693 9.60 -12.41 26.71
N CYS A 694 10.07 -12.81 25.55
CA CYS A 694 10.85 -12.00 24.63
C CYS A 694 9.97 -11.50 23.48
N GLU A 695 10.32 -10.35 22.94
CA GLU A 695 9.81 -9.86 21.67
C GLU A 695 10.65 -10.49 20.55
N VAL A 696 10.05 -11.34 19.70
CA VAL A 696 10.72 -11.94 18.55
C VAL A 696 10.62 -10.98 17.36
N TYR A 697 11.74 -10.60 16.80
CA TYR A 697 11.83 -9.67 15.67
C TYR A 697 12.24 -10.38 14.39
N SER A 698 11.54 -10.08 13.31
CA SER A 698 11.92 -10.47 11.96
C SER A 698 11.41 -9.42 10.95
N ARG A 699 11.87 -9.51 9.71
CA ARG A 699 11.40 -8.64 8.63
C ARG A 699 10.04 -9.14 8.12
N ILE A 700 9.01 -8.30 8.25
CA ILE A 700 7.66 -8.66 7.80
C ILE A 700 7.57 -8.66 6.26
N VAL A 701 7.88 -7.53 5.65
CA VAL A 701 8.01 -7.34 4.18
C VAL A 701 9.12 -6.36 3.88
N GLY A 702 9.02 -5.12 4.31
CA GLY A 702 9.96 -4.04 4.02
C GLY A 702 10.73 -3.54 5.24
N TYR A 703 10.28 -3.86 6.43
CA TYR A 703 10.80 -3.35 7.69
C TYR A 703 10.71 -4.40 8.79
N ILE A 704 11.41 -4.18 9.89
CA ILE A 704 11.56 -5.14 10.99
C ILE A 704 10.61 -4.73 12.12
N ARG A 705 9.81 -5.69 12.60
CA ARG A 705 8.86 -5.52 13.72
C ARG A 705 8.74 -6.80 14.55
N PRO A 706 8.28 -6.70 15.80
CA PRO A 706 7.91 -7.87 16.57
C PRO A 706 6.83 -8.71 15.85
N VAL A 707 7.06 -10.01 15.76
CA VAL A 707 6.16 -10.95 15.05
C VAL A 707 4.75 -10.94 15.63
N GLU A 708 4.61 -10.71 16.94
CA GLU A 708 3.29 -10.62 17.62
C GLU A 708 2.42 -9.44 17.16
N GLN A 709 3.03 -8.43 16.52
CA GLN A 709 2.33 -7.28 15.95
C GLN A 709 1.81 -7.53 14.51
N TRP A 710 2.16 -8.65 13.91
CA TRP A 710 1.82 -8.95 12.52
C TRP A 710 0.36 -9.38 12.38
N ASN A 711 -0.22 -9.15 11.20
CA ASN A 711 -1.53 -9.71 10.89
C ASN A 711 -1.46 -11.25 10.82
N LYS A 712 -2.61 -11.90 10.97
CA LYS A 712 -2.69 -13.36 11.07
C LYS A 712 -2.07 -14.10 9.88
N GLY A 713 -2.28 -13.61 8.64
CA GLY A 713 -1.70 -14.22 7.45
C GLY A 713 -0.18 -14.13 7.43
N LYS A 714 0.39 -12.99 7.84
CA LYS A 714 1.84 -12.83 7.94
C LYS A 714 2.46 -13.60 9.10
N ALA A 715 1.74 -13.75 10.22
CA ALA A 715 2.17 -14.61 11.31
C ALA A 715 2.19 -16.09 10.87
N THR A 716 1.21 -16.53 10.06
CA THR A 716 1.22 -17.89 9.48
C THR A 716 2.38 -18.05 8.49
N GLU A 717 2.62 -17.08 7.61
CA GLU A 717 3.77 -17.08 6.71
C GLU A 717 5.10 -17.20 7.47
N TYR A 718 5.24 -16.49 8.61
CA TYR A 718 6.43 -16.58 9.45
C TYR A 718 6.65 -17.99 9.97
N GLY A 719 5.59 -18.66 10.45
CA GLY A 719 5.67 -20.05 10.92
C GLY A 719 5.99 -21.07 9.82
N ASP A 720 5.70 -20.74 8.56
CA ASP A 720 6.00 -21.59 7.40
C ASP A 720 7.43 -21.33 6.82
N ARG A 721 8.15 -20.28 7.27
CA ARG A 721 9.46 -19.91 6.73
C ARG A 721 10.50 -20.98 7.00
N LYS A 722 11.19 -21.36 5.94
CA LYS A 722 12.52 -21.99 6.04
C LYS A 722 13.55 -20.88 6.01
N GLU A 723 14.37 -20.84 7.03
CA GLU A 723 15.41 -19.84 7.16
C GLU A 723 16.65 -20.30 6.40
N PHE A 724 17.32 -19.37 5.73
CA PHE A 724 18.50 -19.69 4.97
C PHE A 724 19.70 -19.96 5.89
N VAL A 725 20.45 -20.98 5.55
CA VAL A 725 21.73 -21.33 6.19
C VAL A 725 22.85 -20.77 5.33
N VAL A 726 23.76 -20.02 5.93
CA VAL A 726 25.04 -19.64 5.32
C VAL A 726 26.07 -20.62 5.82
N GLY A 727 26.44 -21.62 4.96
CA GLY A 727 27.42 -22.64 5.27
C GLY A 727 28.85 -22.10 5.37
#